data_c363637320453a4a6813dff157a5edf6
#
_entry.id   c363637320453a4a6813dff157a5edf6
#
_cell.length_a   1.000
_cell.length_b   1.000
_cell.length_c   1.000
_cell.angle_alpha   90.00
_cell.angle_beta   90.00
_cell.angle_gamma   90.00
#
_symmetry.space_group_name_H-M   'P 1'
#
loop_
_entity.id
_entity.type
_entity.pdbx_description
1 polymer ?
#
loop_
_entity_poly.entity_id
_entity_poly.type
_entity_poly.pdbx_seq_one_letter_code
_entity_poly.pdbx_strand_id
1 'polypeptide(L)'
;MNILKLRNNGKWLAFAIALLLIVVPEVFGKSEEIAPGSPKRSFRTQGNPYLPLWEHVPDGEPRVFEDPDNPGKYRIYIIGSHDVRGNSYCGLDIRAWSAPVEDLSDWRDEGPIFTYAVDGQWDVMFAPDLVEIKKKDGTKEYYLYPHSRGRKREAMVAKGNRPDGPFTAINLSVDGKSTLPGSIMGFDPSVYVESITEPTDPDYEIGFRAYGFWGFQKSSAAELDQQTMYSLKPGKQIIKSFIPASHSYGVLKDAEGTQFPYIYPGEDLKSFNFFEASSIRKVGNKYVWIYSGYSGPDYGLSSTNSSLRYAFGDTPLGPWKSGGVLVDSRAPELNQDGTALQTTNSGHNTHGSIEQINDQWYVFYHRPPRGGGFARQSMVAPIKIEYDEKPVAKGGKVVIRAYDPYRKDHEWTARSSNGEEYTGAEVTSEGFHIYGLDPYQYYSAGYACYLSDVNIMQDSWDIWDNHMSITNVKNGQIIGYKYFVFGGLDRDKNGVKSFEGTKRGNQTSLSLFLRPKTPKSFKINIWLDGPWDNKAWKGKKIGEIIIPANSVQAISEFTVDVSETVDKLNKKHAIYLVADGDEKKELFDFIGLGFSSKDKTITRPTIPSVTIYVDGKAIELPELPVRATNSNGILGYDQYETIVELQPGRTKTPIISALSNNPDMKVQVIQPNTVLGKGIVKFNYKGMVKTYN
;
A
#
# COMPACT_ATOMS: atom_id res chain seq x y z
N MET A 1 42.85 -17.41 -27.40
CA MET A 1 43.52 -18.39 -28.27
C MET A 1 44.90 -17.88 -28.55
N ASN A 2 45.93 -18.38 -27.85
CA ASN A 2 47.34 -18.36 -28.26
C ASN A 2 48.10 -19.29 -27.34
N ILE A 3 48.44 -20.44 -27.88
CA ILE A 3 49.22 -21.49 -27.24
C ILE A 3 50.67 -21.16 -27.47
N LEU A 4 51.44 -20.87 -26.42
CA LEU A 4 52.91 -20.82 -26.47
C LEU A 4 53.42 -22.23 -26.23
N LYS A 5 53.96 -22.86 -27.30
CA LYS A 5 54.77 -24.07 -27.22
C LYS A 5 56.19 -23.69 -26.81
N LEU A 6 56.62 -24.13 -25.66
CA LEU A 6 58.03 -24.22 -25.34
C LEU A 6 58.44 -25.70 -25.36
N ARG A 7 59.31 -26.02 -26.29
CA ARG A 7 59.95 -27.31 -26.47
C ARG A 7 61.36 -27.21 -25.87
N ASN A 8 61.63 -27.95 -24.83
CA ASN A 8 63.04 -28.43 -24.64
C ASN A 8 63.08 -29.70 -23.78
N ASN A 9 63.70 -30.67 -24.39
CA ASN A 9 64.45 -31.84 -23.83
C ASN A 9 63.75 -32.74 -22.80
N GLY A 10 63.07 -33.72 -23.29
CA GLY A 10 63.29 -35.14 -22.93
C GLY A 10 63.19 -35.54 -21.45
N LYS A 11 62.05 -35.33 -20.79
CA LYS A 11 61.58 -36.23 -19.71
C LYS A 11 60.13 -35.86 -19.44
N TRP A 12 59.22 -36.81 -19.63
CA TRP A 12 57.85 -36.67 -19.29
C TRP A 12 57.68 -36.70 -17.77
N LEU A 13 57.48 -35.57 -17.13
CA LEU A 13 56.89 -35.46 -15.80
C LEU A 13 55.42 -35.09 -15.98
N ALA A 14 54.54 -36.04 -15.78
CA ALA A 14 53.12 -35.79 -15.71
C ALA A 14 52.82 -35.02 -14.40
N PHE A 15 52.65 -33.71 -14.49
CA PHE A 15 52.02 -32.93 -13.45
C PHE A 15 50.51 -33.12 -13.61
N ALA A 16 49.91 -33.95 -12.78
CA ALA A 16 48.50 -33.95 -12.54
C ALA A 16 48.17 -32.64 -11.80
N ILE A 17 47.71 -31.62 -12.52
CA ILE A 17 47.02 -30.48 -11.93
C ILE A 17 45.65 -31.00 -11.51
N ALA A 18 45.53 -31.39 -10.24
CA ALA A 18 44.24 -31.53 -9.60
C ALA A 18 43.63 -30.14 -9.58
N LEU A 19 42.73 -29.87 -10.53
CA LEU A 19 41.80 -28.77 -10.40
C LEU A 19 40.90 -29.09 -9.20
N LEU A 20 41.27 -28.59 -8.03
CA LEU A 20 40.36 -28.48 -6.92
C LEU A 20 39.30 -27.49 -7.39
N LEU A 21 38.20 -27.99 -7.93
CA LEU A 21 36.92 -27.30 -7.95
C LEU A 21 36.58 -27.10 -6.48
N ILE A 22 36.98 -25.95 -5.94
CA ILE A 22 36.33 -25.40 -4.74
C ILE A 22 34.92 -25.09 -5.21
N VAL A 23 34.04 -26.06 -5.01
CA VAL A 23 32.60 -25.77 -4.92
C VAL A 23 32.48 -24.87 -3.70
N VAL A 24 32.58 -23.57 -3.90
CA VAL A 24 32.06 -22.61 -2.95
C VAL A 24 30.56 -22.95 -2.91
N PRO A 25 30.04 -23.46 -1.81
CA PRO A 25 28.60 -23.50 -1.70
C PRO A 25 28.19 -22.04 -1.80
N GLU A 26 27.52 -21.67 -2.89
CA GLU A 26 26.73 -20.45 -2.92
C GLU A 26 25.74 -20.56 -1.77
N VAL A 27 26.16 -20.03 -0.64
CA VAL A 27 25.22 -19.67 0.42
C VAL A 27 24.53 -18.41 -0.11
N PHE A 28 23.69 -18.61 -1.12
CA PHE A 28 22.58 -17.69 -1.33
C PHE A 28 21.86 -17.69 0.01
N GLY A 29 21.89 -16.54 0.67
CA GLY A 29 21.02 -16.31 1.79
C GLY A 29 19.60 -16.51 1.27
N LYS A 30 19.07 -17.73 1.46
CA LYS A 30 17.63 -17.88 1.47
C LYS A 30 17.16 -16.80 2.40
N SER A 31 16.32 -15.87 1.93
CA SER A 31 15.43 -15.18 2.83
C SER A 31 15.00 -16.28 3.80
N GLU A 32 15.11 -16.06 5.11
CA GLU A 32 14.53 -17.03 6.05
C GLU A 32 13.07 -17.11 5.58
N GLU A 33 12.74 -18.19 4.84
CA GLU A 33 11.36 -18.55 4.59
C GLU A 33 10.76 -18.56 5.98
N ILE A 34 9.84 -17.64 6.25
CA ILE A 34 9.11 -17.68 7.51
C ILE A 34 8.40 -19.01 7.45
N ALA A 35 8.94 -19.99 8.20
CA ALA A 35 8.36 -21.32 8.21
C ALA A 35 6.88 -21.17 8.60
N PRO A 36 5.96 -21.89 7.97
CA PRO A 36 4.55 -21.90 8.36
C PRO A 36 4.45 -22.08 9.89
N GLY A 37 3.75 -21.17 10.57
CA GLY A 37 3.65 -21.18 12.04
C GLY A 37 4.76 -20.42 12.80
N SER A 38 5.73 -19.79 12.12
CA SER A 38 6.64 -18.86 12.79
C SER A 38 5.89 -17.62 13.27
N PRO A 39 6.27 -17.02 14.43
CA PRO A 39 5.64 -15.77 14.88
C PRO A 39 5.82 -14.68 13.83
N LYS A 40 4.71 -14.24 13.25
CA LYS A 40 4.71 -13.16 12.26
C LYS A 40 4.70 -11.82 12.99
N ARG A 41 5.28 -10.80 12.35
CA ARG A 41 5.37 -9.46 12.93
C ARG A 41 4.00 -8.77 12.87
N SER A 42 3.52 -8.28 14.02
CA SER A 42 2.34 -7.42 14.09
C SER A 42 2.71 -5.95 14.19
N PHE A 43 1.91 -5.13 13.58
CA PHE A 43 2.03 -3.67 13.59
C PHE A 43 0.66 -3.04 13.84
N ARG A 44 0.58 -2.14 14.84
CA ARG A 44 -0.65 -1.38 15.06
C ARG A 44 -0.65 -0.11 14.22
N THR A 45 -1.61 0.00 13.32
CA THR A 45 -1.79 1.23 12.55
C THR A 45 -2.32 2.35 13.43
N GLN A 46 -1.84 3.55 13.14
CA GLN A 46 -2.31 4.77 13.79
C GLN A 46 -3.27 5.55 12.91
N GLY A 47 -3.30 5.27 11.59
CA GLY A 47 -4.09 6.02 10.63
C GLY A 47 -3.97 5.47 9.22
N ASN A 48 -4.07 6.36 8.24
CA ASN A 48 -4.04 6.07 6.81
C ASN A 48 -2.87 6.82 6.15
N PRO A 49 -1.87 6.16 5.60
CA PRO A 49 -1.80 4.75 5.19
C PRO A 49 -2.01 3.76 6.35
N TYR A 50 -2.66 2.63 6.05
CA TYR A 50 -2.98 1.65 7.09
C TYR A 50 -1.88 0.62 7.35
N LEU A 51 -0.87 0.51 6.49
CA LEU A 51 0.37 -0.21 6.75
C LEU A 51 1.42 0.75 7.35
N PRO A 52 2.53 0.23 7.88
CA PRO A 52 3.63 1.08 8.34
C PRO A 52 4.05 2.09 7.29
N LEU A 53 4.42 3.31 7.70
CA LEU A 53 4.81 4.37 6.77
C LEU A 53 6.05 4.04 5.93
N TRP A 54 6.88 3.10 6.40
CA TRP A 54 8.03 2.58 5.67
C TRP A 54 7.69 1.45 4.70
N GLU A 55 6.46 0.91 4.74
CA GLU A 55 6.02 -0.20 3.88
C GLU A 55 5.33 0.32 2.61
N HIS A 56 5.60 -0.34 1.50
CA HIS A 56 5.10 0.04 0.19
C HIS A 56 4.51 -1.17 -0.54
N VAL A 57 3.28 -1.51 -0.21
CA VAL A 57 2.50 -2.58 -0.86
C VAL A 57 1.36 -1.95 -1.65
N PRO A 58 1.65 -1.45 -2.88
CA PRO A 58 0.62 -0.97 -3.79
C PRO A 58 -0.15 -2.13 -4.43
N ASP A 59 -1.09 -1.76 -5.29
CA ASP A 59 -1.87 -2.69 -6.11
C ASP A 59 -2.59 -3.74 -5.26
N GLY A 60 -2.93 -3.34 -4.02
CA GLY A 60 -3.45 -4.22 -3.00
C GLY A 60 -4.85 -4.73 -3.34
N GLU A 61 -4.95 -6.03 -3.61
CA GLU A 61 -6.22 -6.73 -3.78
C GLU A 61 -6.71 -7.20 -2.40
N PRO A 62 -7.82 -6.64 -1.90
CA PRO A 62 -8.39 -7.02 -0.60
C PRO A 62 -9.21 -8.30 -0.70
N ARG A 63 -9.02 -9.22 0.24
CA ARG A 63 -9.79 -10.46 0.34
C ARG A 63 -10.01 -10.85 1.80
N VAL A 64 -11.23 -11.21 2.15
CA VAL A 64 -11.55 -11.77 3.47
C VAL A 64 -11.51 -13.28 3.39
N PHE A 65 -10.58 -13.90 4.11
CA PHE A 65 -10.46 -15.34 4.22
C PHE A 65 -10.51 -15.80 5.67
N GLU A 66 -10.84 -17.06 5.89
CA GLU A 66 -10.68 -17.69 7.19
C GLU A 66 -9.20 -17.72 7.60
N ASP A 67 -8.91 -17.41 8.85
CA ASP A 67 -7.55 -17.48 9.39
C ASP A 67 -7.11 -18.96 9.44
N PRO A 68 -6.10 -19.36 8.68
CA PRO A 68 -5.67 -20.76 8.62
C PRO A 68 -5.09 -21.29 9.94
N ASP A 69 -4.72 -20.40 10.86
CA ASP A 69 -4.17 -20.75 12.16
C ASP A 69 -5.25 -20.69 13.27
N ASN A 70 -6.43 -20.11 12.99
CA ASN A 70 -7.53 -19.94 13.92
C ASN A 70 -8.88 -20.24 13.25
N PRO A 71 -9.27 -21.51 13.06
CA PRO A 71 -10.51 -21.89 12.39
C PRO A 71 -11.75 -21.19 12.96
N GLY A 72 -12.62 -20.72 12.09
CA GLY A 72 -13.82 -19.95 12.43
C GLY A 72 -13.58 -18.47 12.70
N LYS A 73 -12.31 -17.99 12.63
CA LYS A 73 -11.96 -16.59 12.62
C LYS A 73 -11.63 -16.14 11.20
N TYR A 74 -11.81 -14.85 10.91
CA TYR A 74 -11.56 -14.30 9.60
C TYR A 74 -10.55 -13.16 9.66
N ARG A 75 -9.81 -13.01 8.58
CA ARG A 75 -8.87 -11.91 8.40
C ARG A 75 -9.09 -11.25 7.04
N ILE A 76 -8.95 -9.95 6.99
CA ILE A 76 -8.74 -9.25 5.73
C ILE A 76 -7.27 -9.42 5.33
N TYR A 77 -7.03 -9.89 4.13
CA TYR A 77 -5.71 -9.97 3.50
C TYR A 77 -5.60 -8.87 2.44
N ILE A 78 -4.45 -8.24 2.37
CA ILE A 78 -4.06 -7.36 1.28
C ILE A 78 -2.89 -8.03 0.58
N ILE A 79 -3.11 -8.38 -0.67
CA ILE A 79 -2.13 -9.04 -1.53
C ILE A 79 -1.72 -8.03 -2.59
N GLY A 80 -0.46 -7.64 -2.65
CA GLY A 80 -0.01 -6.59 -3.56
C GLY A 80 1.40 -6.78 -4.09
N SER A 81 1.74 -5.93 -5.03
CA SER A 81 3.12 -5.70 -5.41
C SER A 81 3.91 -5.20 -4.21
N HIS A 82 5.22 -5.24 -4.30
CA HIS A 82 6.09 -4.71 -3.26
C HIS A 82 7.06 -3.70 -3.87
N ASP A 83 6.72 -2.40 -3.78
CA ASP A 83 7.55 -1.35 -4.38
C ASP A 83 8.93 -1.29 -3.74
N VAL A 84 9.96 -1.27 -4.57
CA VAL A 84 11.31 -0.99 -4.13
C VAL A 84 11.40 0.50 -3.80
N ARG A 85 11.87 0.82 -2.60
CA ARG A 85 12.13 2.20 -2.23
C ARG A 85 13.09 2.86 -3.23
N GLY A 86 12.72 3.99 -3.73
CA GLY A 86 13.58 4.77 -4.62
C GLY A 86 12.90 5.17 -5.91
N ASN A 87 13.06 4.40 -6.97
CA ASN A 87 12.71 4.84 -8.31
C ASN A 87 12.20 3.73 -9.24
N SER A 88 11.70 2.62 -8.70
CA SER A 88 11.18 1.52 -9.50
C SER A 88 9.80 1.08 -9.02
N TYR A 89 8.92 0.78 -9.97
CA TYR A 89 7.67 0.09 -9.70
C TYR A 89 7.96 -1.34 -9.32
N CYS A 90 7.26 -1.84 -8.32
CA CYS A 90 7.22 -3.21 -7.92
C CYS A 90 8.60 -3.78 -7.55
N GLY A 91 8.62 -4.95 -7.00
CA GLY A 91 9.83 -5.65 -6.58
C GLY A 91 9.85 -7.09 -7.05
N LEU A 92 10.56 -7.91 -6.34
CA LEU A 92 10.82 -9.31 -6.70
C LEU A 92 9.84 -10.28 -6.04
N ASP A 93 8.90 -9.78 -5.26
CA ASP A 93 7.93 -10.56 -4.50
C ASP A 93 6.52 -10.01 -4.60
N ILE A 94 5.57 -10.90 -4.45
CA ILE A 94 4.20 -10.58 -4.04
C ILE A 94 4.17 -10.66 -2.53
N ARG A 95 3.70 -9.59 -1.90
CA ARG A 95 3.65 -9.47 -0.45
C ARG A 95 2.23 -9.47 0.07
N ALA A 96 2.03 -10.07 1.23
CA ALA A 96 0.74 -10.03 1.89
C ALA A 96 0.86 -9.44 3.30
N TRP A 97 -0.18 -8.72 3.68
CA TRP A 97 -0.45 -8.26 5.03
C TRP A 97 -1.88 -8.66 5.40
N SER A 98 -2.14 -8.91 6.67
CA SER A 98 -3.48 -9.25 7.12
C SER A 98 -3.84 -8.66 8.47
N ALA A 99 -5.13 -8.41 8.70
CA ALA A 99 -5.66 -8.00 10.00
C ALA A 99 -6.90 -8.82 10.37
N PRO A 100 -7.16 -9.10 11.67
CA PRO A 100 -8.42 -9.69 12.08
C PRO A 100 -9.58 -8.77 11.69
N VAL A 101 -10.68 -9.33 11.18
CA VAL A 101 -11.86 -8.50 10.84
C VAL A 101 -12.48 -7.81 12.07
N GLU A 102 -12.19 -8.30 13.27
CA GLU A 102 -12.62 -7.71 14.54
C GLU A 102 -11.71 -6.56 15.01
N ASP A 103 -10.48 -6.46 14.48
CA ASP A 103 -9.52 -5.40 14.84
C ASP A 103 -8.66 -4.98 13.64
N LEU A 104 -9.19 -4.08 12.83
CA LEU A 104 -8.53 -3.54 11.63
C LEU A 104 -7.35 -2.61 11.94
N SER A 105 -6.96 -2.49 13.20
CA SER A 105 -5.75 -1.80 13.61
C SER A 105 -4.55 -2.73 13.83
N ASP A 106 -4.76 -4.06 13.88
CA ASP A 106 -3.71 -5.05 14.17
C ASP A 106 -3.25 -5.79 12.91
N TRP A 107 -2.37 -5.15 12.15
CA TRP A 107 -1.85 -5.68 10.89
C TRP A 107 -0.64 -6.59 11.12
N ARG A 108 -0.68 -7.77 10.51
CA ARG A 108 0.38 -8.78 10.55
C ARG A 108 1.05 -8.87 9.17
N ASP A 109 2.38 -8.76 9.16
CA ASP A 109 3.21 -9.00 7.98
C ASP A 109 3.25 -10.51 7.71
N GLU A 110 2.61 -10.96 6.62
CA GLU A 110 2.64 -12.35 6.18
C GLU A 110 3.93 -12.66 5.40
N GLY A 111 4.66 -11.63 5.02
CA GLY A 111 5.91 -11.73 4.28
C GLY A 111 5.70 -11.86 2.76
N PRO A 112 6.77 -12.22 2.03
CA PRO A 112 6.69 -12.57 0.63
C PRO A 112 5.98 -13.92 0.48
N ILE A 113 4.80 -13.91 -0.13
CA ILE A 113 4.01 -15.13 -0.37
C ILE A 113 4.35 -15.82 -1.69
N PHE A 114 4.96 -15.07 -2.62
CA PHE A 114 5.39 -15.61 -3.91
C PHE A 114 6.59 -14.86 -4.47
N THR A 115 7.50 -15.61 -5.06
CA THR A 115 8.67 -15.14 -5.78
C THR A 115 8.97 -16.09 -6.92
N TYR A 116 9.61 -15.60 -7.97
CA TYR A 116 10.04 -16.46 -9.07
C TYR A 116 11.39 -16.05 -9.63
N ALA A 117 12.23 -17.04 -9.91
CA ALA A 117 13.51 -16.83 -10.57
C ALA A 117 13.74 -17.90 -11.64
N VAL A 118 14.39 -17.52 -12.73
CA VAL A 118 14.81 -18.41 -13.82
C VAL A 118 16.21 -18.04 -14.28
N ASP A 119 17.06 -19.05 -14.51
CA ASP A 119 18.47 -18.87 -14.87
C ASP A 119 19.23 -17.93 -13.89
N GLY A 120 18.90 -17.98 -12.60
CA GLY A 120 19.50 -17.13 -11.57
C GLY A 120 19.05 -15.66 -11.59
N GLN A 121 18.07 -15.31 -12.40
CA GLN A 121 17.48 -13.96 -12.46
C GLN A 121 16.08 -13.96 -11.88
N TRP A 122 15.83 -13.05 -10.96
CA TRP A 122 14.51 -12.83 -10.36
C TRP A 122 13.59 -12.05 -11.27
N ASP A 123 12.34 -12.51 -11.35
CA ASP A 123 11.28 -11.75 -12.02
C ASP A 123 10.78 -10.62 -11.12
N VAL A 124 10.49 -9.48 -11.74
CA VAL A 124 9.70 -8.43 -11.09
C VAL A 124 8.23 -8.83 -11.15
N MET A 125 7.55 -8.75 -10.00
CA MET A 125 6.15 -9.06 -9.84
C MET A 125 5.31 -7.79 -9.76
N PHE A 126 4.23 -7.75 -10.54
CA PHE A 126 3.29 -6.64 -10.58
C PHE A 126 1.98 -7.01 -9.87
N ALA A 127 0.98 -6.21 -10.07
CA ALA A 127 -0.35 -6.32 -9.49
C ALA A 127 -0.94 -7.74 -9.52
N PRO A 128 -1.09 -8.40 -8.38
CA PRO A 128 -1.63 -9.75 -8.28
C PRO A 128 -3.12 -9.77 -7.98
N ASP A 129 -3.73 -10.95 -8.15
CA ASP A 129 -4.97 -11.33 -7.48
C ASP A 129 -4.85 -12.71 -6.82
N LEU A 130 -5.63 -12.93 -5.78
CA LEU A 130 -5.71 -14.18 -5.04
C LEU A 130 -7.16 -14.59 -4.83
N VAL A 131 -7.51 -15.83 -5.18
CA VAL A 131 -8.85 -16.37 -4.96
C VAL A 131 -8.84 -17.69 -4.20
N GLU A 132 -9.88 -17.90 -3.41
CA GLU A 132 -10.16 -19.17 -2.72
C GLU A 132 -11.15 -20.00 -3.56
N ILE A 133 -10.85 -21.26 -3.75
CA ILE A 133 -11.78 -22.29 -4.24
C ILE A 133 -12.13 -23.21 -3.08
N LYS A 134 -13.39 -23.17 -2.68
CA LYS A 134 -13.93 -24.09 -1.68
C LYS A 134 -14.58 -25.26 -2.39
N LYS A 135 -14.00 -26.45 -2.26
CA LYS A 135 -14.53 -27.69 -2.84
C LYS A 135 -15.73 -28.22 -2.06
N LYS A 136 -16.51 -29.10 -2.68
CA LYS A 136 -17.67 -29.76 -2.05
C LYS A 136 -17.32 -30.57 -0.80
N ASP A 137 -16.12 -31.15 -0.74
CA ASP A 137 -15.61 -31.87 0.44
C ASP A 137 -15.13 -30.95 1.59
N GLY A 138 -15.25 -29.63 1.40
CA GLY A 138 -14.83 -28.60 2.37
C GLY A 138 -13.37 -28.22 2.29
N THR A 139 -12.55 -28.87 1.46
CA THR A 139 -11.17 -28.47 1.25
C THR A 139 -11.09 -27.14 0.52
N LYS A 140 -10.04 -26.37 0.83
CA LYS A 140 -9.79 -25.07 0.24
C LYS A 140 -8.50 -25.10 -0.57
N GLU A 141 -8.53 -24.48 -1.71
CA GLU A 141 -7.37 -24.24 -2.57
C GLU A 141 -7.31 -22.76 -2.89
N TYR A 142 -6.10 -22.22 -2.94
CA TYR A 142 -5.86 -20.81 -3.24
C TYR A 142 -5.08 -20.69 -4.54
N TYR A 143 -5.55 -19.82 -5.43
CA TYR A 143 -4.91 -19.56 -6.71
C TYR A 143 -4.47 -18.10 -6.75
N LEU A 144 -3.15 -17.92 -6.86
CA LEU A 144 -2.50 -16.62 -7.01
C LEU A 144 -2.20 -16.38 -8.49
N TYR A 145 -2.52 -15.19 -8.96
CA TYR A 145 -2.26 -14.70 -10.31
C TYR A 145 -1.18 -13.60 -10.23
N PRO A 146 0.10 -13.98 -10.09
CA PRO A 146 1.18 -13.01 -10.01
C PRO A 146 1.50 -12.51 -11.41
N HIS A 147 1.32 -11.25 -11.68
CA HIS A 147 1.68 -10.66 -12.95
C HIS A 147 3.21 -10.55 -13.08
N SER A 148 3.85 -11.46 -13.82
CA SER A 148 5.30 -11.41 -14.07
C SER A 148 5.65 -10.42 -15.18
N ARG A 149 6.68 -9.59 -14.96
CA ARG A 149 7.28 -8.74 -16.01
C ARG A 149 7.85 -9.54 -17.18
N GLY A 150 8.17 -10.81 -16.97
CA GLY A 150 8.66 -11.70 -18.02
C GLY A 150 7.58 -11.99 -19.05
N ARG A 151 7.61 -11.33 -20.22
CA ARG A 151 6.54 -11.42 -21.26
C ARG A 151 6.06 -12.82 -21.58
N LYS A 152 6.94 -13.84 -21.51
CA LYS A 152 6.57 -15.24 -21.73
C LYS A 152 5.94 -15.90 -20.49
N ARG A 153 5.99 -15.24 -19.33
CA ARG A 153 5.47 -15.69 -18.04
C ARG A 153 4.38 -14.78 -17.49
N GLU A 154 3.95 -13.78 -18.26
CA GLU A 154 2.92 -12.83 -17.85
C GLU A 154 1.65 -13.54 -17.34
N ALA A 155 1.21 -14.60 -18.00
CA ALA A 155 0.05 -15.40 -17.64
C ALA A 155 0.35 -16.51 -16.59
N MET A 156 1.35 -16.31 -15.73
CA MET A 156 1.68 -17.27 -14.67
C MET A 156 0.54 -17.38 -13.67
N VAL A 157 0.29 -18.60 -13.21
CA VAL A 157 -0.64 -18.90 -12.12
C VAL A 157 0.07 -19.78 -11.11
N ALA A 158 -0.11 -19.49 -9.84
CA ALA A 158 0.45 -20.27 -8.76
C ALA A 158 -0.66 -20.78 -7.83
N LYS A 159 -0.39 -21.88 -7.13
CA LYS A 159 -1.35 -22.54 -6.24
C LYS A 159 -0.75 -22.74 -4.87
N GLY A 160 -1.58 -22.59 -3.84
CA GLY A 160 -1.28 -22.87 -2.45
C GLY A 160 -2.47 -23.48 -1.73
N ASN A 161 -2.26 -23.88 -0.50
CA ASN A 161 -3.31 -24.41 0.38
C ASN A 161 -3.65 -23.44 1.54
N ARG A 162 -3.01 -22.27 1.57
CA ARG A 162 -3.21 -21.20 2.56
C ARG A 162 -3.20 -19.83 1.86
N PRO A 163 -3.95 -18.84 2.35
CA PRO A 163 -3.97 -17.49 1.76
C PRO A 163 -2.65 -16.73 1.94
N ASP A 164 -1.86 -17.10 2.94
CA ASP A 164 -0.56 -16.53 3.27
C ASP A 164 0.62 -17.33 2.67
N GLY A 165 0.33 -18.23 1.71
CA GLY A 165 1.31 -19.04 1.01
C GLY A 165 1.94 -20.19 1.83
N PRO A 166 3.05 -20.77 1.37
CA PRO A 166 3.71 -20.43 0.09
C PRO A 166 2.90 -20.88 -1.14
N PHE A 167 3.14 -20.22 -2.26
CA PHE A 167 2.53 -20.58 -3.55
C PHE A 167 3.56 -21.17 -4.50
N THR A 168 3.12 -22.11 -5.34
CA THR A 168 3.96 -22.75 -6.37
C THR A 168 3.33 -22.54 -7.74
N ALA A 169 4.11 -22.07 -8.71
CA ALA A 169 3.64 -21.91 -10.09
C ALA A 169 3.23 -23.25 -10.70
N ILE A 170 2.05 -23.30 -11.36
CA ILE A 170 1.43 -24.55 -11.85
C ILE A 170 1.36 -24.64 -13.38
N ASN A 171 1.59 -23.55 -14.10
CA ASN A 171 1.42 -23.49 -15.55
C ASN A 171 2.70 -23.04 -16.28
N LEU A 172 3.85 -23.52 -15.83
CA LEU A 172 5.13 -23.23 -16.47
C LEU A 172 5.64 -24.41 -17.30
N SER A 173 6.38 -24.08 -18.37
CA SER A 173 7.19 -25.04 -19.11
C SER A 173 8.24 -25.71 -18.21
N VAL A 174 8.72 -26.89 -18.61
CA VAL A 174 9.67 -27.67 -17.83
C VAL A 174 10.94 -26.88 -17.47
N ASP A 175 11.40 -26.00 -18.36
CA ASP A 175 12.53 -25.10 -18.14
C ASP A 175 12.18 -23.82 -17.37
N GLY A 176 10.93 -23.64 -16.99
CA GLY A 176 10.45 -22.47 -16.25
C GLY A 176 10.43 -21.14 -17.01
N LYS A 177 10.75 -21.13 -18.32
CA LYS A 177 10.96 -19.90 -19.09
C LYS A 177 9.73 -19.31 -19.71
N SER A 178 8.64 -20.08 -19.77
CA SER A 178 7.37 -19.64 -20.34
C SER A 178 6.19 -20.32 -19.67
N THR A 179 5.02 -19.72 -19.77
CA THR A 179 3.78 -20.40 -19.41
C THR A 179 3.43 -21.49 -20.44
N LEU A 180 2.64 -22.47 -20.03
CA LEU A 180 2.12 -23.52 -20.89
C LEU A 180 1.22 -22.93 -21.99
N PRO A 181 1.18 -23.55 -23.18
CA PRO A 181 0.21 -23.19 -24.20
C PRO A 181 -1.22 -23.20 -23.64
N GLY A 182 -2.01 -22.20 -24.03
CA GLY A 182 -3.39 -22.06 -23.55
C GLY A 182 -3.54 -21.28 -22.23
N SER A 183 -2.44 -20.83 -21.60
CA SER A 183 -2.52 -19.86 -20.53
C SER A 183 -2.97 -18.50 -21.07
N ILE A 184 -4.09 -17.95 -20.54
CA ILE A 184 -4.77 -16.80 -21.17
C ILE A 184 -4.75 -15.52 -20.34
N MET A 185 -4.44 -15.60 -19.04
CA MET A 185 -4.41 -14.41 -18.19
C MET A 185 -3.26 -13.49 -18.61
N GLY A 186 -3.51 -12.20 -18.59
CA GLY A 186 -2.53 -11.20 -19.06
C GLY A 186 -2.26 -10.14 -18.01
N PHE A 187 -2.02 -8.93 -18.47
CA PHE A 187 -1.61 -7.77 -17.67
C PHE A 187 -2.64 -7.42 -16.58
N ASP A 188 -2.21 -7.26 -15.33
CA ASP A 188 -3.02 -6.95 -14.14
C ASP A 188 -4.26 -7.87 -14.04
N PRO A 189 -4.03 -9.17 -13.85
CA PRO A 189 -5.09 -10.16 -13.83
C PRO A 189 -5.95 -10.05 -12.57
N SER A 190 -7.24 -10.34 -12.74
CA SER A 190 -8.17 -10.53 -11.63
C SER A 190 -9.08 -11.71 -11.93
N VAL A 191 -9.49 -12.42 -10.90
CA VAL A 191 -10.40 -13.56 -11.03
C VAL A 191 -11.59 -13.40 -10.09
N TYR A 192 -12.77 -13.63 -10.64
CA TYR A 192 -13.99 -13.75 -9.86
C TYR A 192 -14.44 -15.21 -9.85
N VAL A 193 -14.71 -15.73 -8.65
CA VAL A 193 -15.22 -17.09 -8.46
C VAL A 193 -16.66 -17.03 -7.99
N GLU A 194 -17.54 -17.67 -8.73
CA GLU A 194 -18.96 -17.78 -8.41
C GLU A 194 -19.27 -19.20 -7.91
N SER A 195 -19.83 -19.31 -6.72
CA SER A 195 -20.33 -20.60 -6.19
C SER A 195 -21.59 -21.02 -6.93
N ILE A 196 -21.66 -22.28 -7.34
CA ILE A 196 -22.80 -22.87 -8.01
C ILE A 196 -23.51 -23.80 -7.04
N THR A 197 -24.74 -23.41 -6.68
CA THR A 197 -25.57 -24.15 -5.70
C THR A 197 -26.81 -24.75 -6.30
N GLU A 198 -27.19 -24.36 -7.53
CA GLU A 198 -28.41 -24.88 -8.21
C GLU A 198 -28.15 -26.26 -8.81
N PRO A 199 -28.87 -27.31 -8.39
CA PRO A 199 -28.65 -28.69 -8.88
C PRO A 199 -28.84 -28.87 -10.39
N THR A 200 -29.59 -28.00 -11.05
CA THR A 200 -29.85 -28.04 -12.50
C THR A 200 -28.75 -27.36 -13.32
N ASP A 201 -27.81 -26.68 -12.67
CA ASP A 201 -26.70 -26.01 -13.33
C ASP A 201 -25.67 -27.05 -13.83
N PRO A 202 -25.15 -26.90 -15.07
CA PRO A 202 -24.14 -27.84 -15.62
C PRO A 202 -22.85 -27.92 -14.78
N ASP A 203 -22.50 -26.86 -14.06
CA ASP A 203 -21.30 -26.81 -13.22
C ASP A 203 -21.59 -27.19 -11.75
N TYR A 204 -22.80 -27.67 -11.43
CA TYR A 204 -23.16 -28.00 -10.05
C TYR A 204 -22.22 -29.03 -9.43
N GLU A 205 -21.80 -30.06 -10.19
CA GLU A 205 -20.89 -31.08 -9.68
C GLU A 205 -19.50 -30.57 -9.39
N ILE A 206 -19.05 -29.53 -10.11
CA ILE A 206 -17.80 -28.82 -9.87
C ILE A 206 -17.95 -27.87 -8.69
N GLY A 207 -19.11 -27.23 -8.54
CA GLY A 207 -19.49 -26.35 -7.45
C GLY A 207 -19.14 -24.88 -7.64
N PHE A 208 -18.44 -24.51 -8.71
CA PHE A 208 -18.08 -23.12 -8.98
C PHE A 208 -17.87 -22.84 -10.47
N ARG A 209 -17.87 -21.55 -10.83
CA ARG A 209 -17.34 -20.97 -12.07
C ARG A 209 -16.27 -19.95 -11.75
N ALA A 210 -15.31 -19.82 -12.65
CA ALA A 210 -14.25 -18.82 -12.55
C ALA A 210 -14.23 -17.94 -13.80
N TYR A 211 -14.07 -16.64 -13.60
CA TYR A 211 -14.00 -15.64 -14.66
C TYR A 211 -12.73 -14.83 -14.50
N GLY A 212 -11.92 -14.75 -15.56
CA GLY A 212 -10.70 -13.97 -15.60
C GLY A 212 -10.92 -12.63 -16.29
N PHE A 213 -10.28 -11.57 -15.77
CA PHE A 213 -10.30 -10.21 -16.30
C PHE A 213 -8.88 -9.67 -16.29
N TRP A 214 -8.48 -8.99 -17.36
CA TRP A 214 -7.12 -8.44 -17.49
C TRP A 214 -7.03 -7.39 -18.57
N GLY A 215 -5.91 -6.66 -18.62
CA GLY A 215 -5.56 -5.80 -19.74
C GLY A 215 -4.95 -4.47 -19.39
N PHE A 216 -4.11 -3.99 -20.30
CA PHE A 216 -3.50 -2.67 -20.28
C PHE A 216 -3.99 -1.88 -21.49
N GLN A 217 -4.70 -0.77 -21.28
CA GLN A 217 -5.32 0.05 -22.33
C GLN A 217 -6.17 -0.76 -23.33
N LYS A 218 -6.58 -1.93 -22.94
CA LYS A 218 -7.48 -2.82 -23.66
C LYS A 218 -7.98 -3.89 -22.72
N SER A 219 -9.25 -3.87 -22.39
CA SER A 219 -9.85 -4.81 -21.46
C SER A 219 -10.11 -6.17 -22.12
N SER A 220 -9.92 -7.23 -21.37
CA SER A 220 -10.23 -8.60 -21.78
C SER A 220 -10.93 -9.35 -20.65
N ALA A 221 -11.77 -10.32 -21.02
CA ALA A 221 -12.42 -11.23 -20.07
C ALA A 221 -12.59 -12.62 -20.67
N ALA A 222 -12.69 -13.64 -19.83
CA ALA A 222 -13.01 -14.99 -20.23
C ALA A 222 -13.57 -15.82 -19.07
N GLU A 223 -14.35 -16.85 -19.39
CA GLU A 223 -14.67 -17.92 -18.44
C GLU A 223 -13.49 -18.90 -18.43
N LEU A 224 -12.92 -19.15 -17.25
CA LEU A 224 -11.77 -20.03 -17.07
C LEU A 224 -12.20 -21.49 -16.94
N ASP A 225 -11.35 -22.38 -17.38
CA ASP A 225 -11.49 -23.82 -17.11
C ASP A 225 -11.23 -24.10 -15.63
N GLN A 226 -12.23 -24.63 -14.95
CA GLN A 226 -12.19 -24.92 -13.51
C GLN A 226 -11.12 -25.98 -13.13
N GLN A 227 -10.66 -26.80 -14.09
CA GLN A 227 -9.62 -27.81 -13.83
C GLN A 227 -8.23 -27.21 -13.81
N THR A 228 -7.99 -26.19 -14.60
CA THR A 228 -6.67 -25.59 -14.77
C THR A 228 -6.54 -24.25 -14.06
N MET A 229 -7.61 -23.48 -14.00
CA MET A 229 -7.67 -22.09 -13.47
C MET A 229 -6.79 -21.09 -14.27
N TYR A 230 -6.16 -21.51 -15.35
CA TYR A 230 -5.32 -20.63 -16.21
C TYR A 230 -5.68 -20.68 -17.70
N SER A 231 -6.49 -21.65 -18.12
CA SER A 231 -6.88 -21.81 -19.52
C SER A 231 -8.34 -21.43 -19.77
N LEU A 232 -8.67 -21.26 -21.03
CA LEU A 232 -10.04 -20.98 -21.46
C LEU A 232 -10.92 -22.21 -21.27
N LYS A 233 -12.10 -22.04 -20.68
CA LYS A 233 -13.11 -23.10 -20.58
C LYS A 233 -13.51 -23.61 -21.98
N PRO A 234 -13.59 -24.93 -22.19
CA PRO A 234 -13.96 -25.51 -23.47
C PRO A 234 -15.29 -24.93 -23.99
N GLY A 235 -15.30 -24.57 -25.28
CA GLY A 235 -16.47 -23.98 -25.95
C GLY A 235 -16.69 -22.47 -25.68
N LYS A 236 -15.85 -21.83 -24.87
CA LYS A 236 -15.90 -20.40 -24.61
C LYS A 236 -14.87 -19.66 -25.46
N GLN A 237 -14.92 -18.32 -25.43
CA GLN A 237 -14.00 -17.46 -26.14
C GLN A 237 -13.47 -16.34 -25.24
N ILE A 238 -12.29 -15.83 -25.58
CA ILE A 238 -11.76 -14.62 -24.97
C ILE A 238 -12.51 -13.43 -25.55
N ILE A 239 -13.09 -12.63 -24.67
CA ILE A 239 -13.73 -11.36 -25.00
C ILE A 239 -12.65 -10.29 -24.98
N LYS A 240 -12.42 -9.62 -26.11
CA LYS A 240 -11.48 -8.49 -26.24
C LYS A 240 -12.24 -7.19 -26.35
N SER A 241 -11.65 -6.08 -25.89
CA SER A 241 -12.34 -4.78 -25.77
C SER A 241 -13.67 -4.95 -25.04
N PHE A 242 -13.58 -5.54 -23.86
CA PHE A 242 -14.75 -5.95 -23.07
C PHE A 242 -15.54 -4.74 -22.58
N ILE A 243 -14.84 -3.68 -22.11
CA ILE A 243 -15.37 -2.34 -21.93
C ILE A 243 -14.48 -1.32 -22.66
N PRO A 244 -14.99 -0.11 -22.98
CA PRO A 244 -14.24 0.92 -23.67
C PRO A 244 -13.03 1.40 -22.86
N ALA A 245 -11.85 1.36 -23.49
CA ALA A 245 -10.60 1.83 -22.95
C ALA A 245 -10.25 3.23 -23.43
N SER A 246 -9.49 3.99 -22.63
CA SER A 246 -8.99 5.31 -22.97
C SER A 246 -7.51 5.45 -22.67
N HIS A 247 -6.84 6.38 -23.34
CA HIS A 247 -5.48 6.82 -23.04
C HIS A 247 -5.42 8.25 -22.47
N SER A 248 -6.58 8.87 -22.32
CA SER A 248 -6.81 10.11 -21.57
C SER A 248 -8.34 10.26 -21.36
N TYR A 249 -8.75 11.06 -20.41
CA TYR A 249 -10.19 11.24 -20.12
C TYR A 249 -10.99 11.57 -21.36
N GLY A 250 -12.03 10.78 -21.65
CA GLY A 250 -12.93 10.95 -22.77
C GLY A 250 -12.34 10.65 -24.16
N VAL A 251 -11.10 10.17 -24.25
CA VAL A 251 -10.45 9.82 -25.52
C VAL A 251 -10.31 8.30 -25.63
N LEU A 252 -11.17 7.69 -26.44
CA LEU A 252 -11.16 6.23 -26.61
C LEU A 252 -9.83 5.73 -27.20
N LYS A 253 -9.35 4.63 -26.65
CA LYS A 253 -8.19 3.89 -27.16
C LYS A 253 -8.58 2.86 -28.20
N ASP A 254 -9.80 2.34 -28.11
CA ASP A 254 -10.31 1.37 -29.04
C ASP A 254 -10.45 1.99 -30.44
N ALA A 255 -10.25 1.17 -31.48
CA ALA A 255 -10.38 1.61 -32.87
C ALA A 255 -11.79 2.11 -33.17
N GLU A 256 -11.89 3.07 -34.08
CA GLU A 256 -13.19 3.53 -34.58
C GLU A 256 -13.99 2.36 -35.15
N GLY A 257 -15.27 2.28 -34.82
CA GLY A 257 -16.16 1.19 -35.22
C GLY A 257 -16.07 -0.09 -34.38
N THR A 258 -15.23 -0.12 -33.32
CA THR A 258 -15.22 -1.23 -32.35
C THR A 258 -16.62 -1.41 -31.76
N GLN A 259 -17.11 -2.65 -31.79
CA GLN A 259 -18.38 -3.02 -31.18
C GLN A 259 -18.17 -3.44 -29.72
N PHE A 260 -19.07 -3.01 -28.84
CA PHE A 260 -19.06 -3.37 -27.42
C PHE A 260 -20.37 -4.10 -27.03
N PRO A 261 -20.52 -5.38 -27.40
CA PRO A 261 -21.75 -6.12 -27.14
C PRO A 261 -22.02 -6.36 -25.64
N TYR A 262 -21.02 -6.13 -24.79
CA TYR A 262 -21.10 -6.26 -23.34
C TYR A 262 -21.35 -4.93 -22.61
N ILE A 263 -21.77 -3.90 -23.33
CA ILE A 263 -22.21 -2.61 -22.81
C ILE A 263 -23.70 -2.46 -23.06
N TYR A 264 -24.45 -1.95 -22.10
CA TYR A 264 -25.88 -1.68 -22.30
C TYR A 264 -26.09 -0.67 -23.42
N PRO A 265 -27.13 -0.86 -24.26
CA PRO A 265 -27.46 0.09 -25.33
C PRO A 265 -27.71 1.51 -24.78
N GLY A 266 -27.15 2.50 -25.46
CA GLY A 266 -27.35 3.91 -25.09
C GLY A 266 -26.38 4.46 -24.04
N GLU A 267 -25.46 3.66 -23.52
CA GLU A 267 -24.39 4.14 -22.65
C GLU A 267 -23.38 4.99 -23.43
N ASP A 268 -22.89 6.06 -22.80
CA ASP A 268 -21.76 6.82 -23.33
C ASP A 268 -20.46 6.01 -23.15
N LEU A 269 -19.90 5.52 -24.25
CA LEU A 269 -18.69 4.72 -24.25
C LEU A 269 -17.50 5.44 -23.60
N LYS A 270 -17.45 6.77 -23.69
CA LYS A 270 -16.38 7.59 -23.10
C LYS A 270 -16.43 7.65 -21.59
N SER A 271 -17.59 7.34 -20.98
CA SER A 271 -17.74 7.34 -19.51
C SER A 271 -17.00 6.20 -18.81
N PHE A 272 -16.63 5.14 -19.50
CA PHE A 272 -15.92 4.02 -18.92
C PHE A 272 -14.44 4.33 -18.62
N ASN A 273 -13.73 4.94 -19.56
CA ASN A 273 -12.33 5.36 -19.39
C ASN A 273 -11.39 4.28 -18.85
N PHE A 274 -11.59 3.00 -19.19
CA PHE A 274 -10.75 1.90 -18.71
C PHE A 274 -9.28 2.11 -19.05
N PHE A 275 -8.40 1.79 -18.10
CA PHE A 275 -6.95 1.82 -18.31
C PHE A 275 -6.30 0.47 -17.96
N GLU A 276 -6.44 -0.04 -16.72
CA GLU A 276 -5.86 -1.31 -16.24
C GLU A 276 -6.55 -1.76 -14.93
N ALA A 277 -5.99 -2.74 -14.23
CA ALA A 277 -6.30 -3.03 -12.83
C ALA A 277 -7.73 -3.50 -12.57
N SER A 278 -8.14 -4.56 -13.25
CA SER A 278 -9.48 -5.12 -13.08
C SER A 278 -9.69 -5.80 -11.74
N SER A 279 -10.86 -5.63 -11.13
CA SER A 279 -11.33 -6.42 -9.99
C SER A 279 -12.86 -6.48 -9.96
N ILE A 280 -13.44 -7.62 -9.60
CA ILE A 280 -14.91 -7.78 -9.56
C ILE A 280 -15.38 -8.21 -8.17
N ARG A 281 -16.49 -7.61 -7.74
CA ARG A 281 -17.23 -8.00 -6.54
C ARG A 281 -18.70 -8.19 -6.83
N LYS A 282 -19.33 -9.09 -6.09
CA LYS A 282 -20.79 -9.23 -6.05
C LYS A 282 -21.34 -8.39 -4.89
N VAL A 283 -22.32 -7.54 -5.20
CA VAL A 283 -23.00 -6.67 -4.23
C VAL A 283 -24.51 -6.95 -4.35
N GLY A 284 -25.05 -7.68 -3.40
CA GLY A 284 -26.40 -8.21 -3.49
C GLY A 284 -26.57 -9.10 -4.74
N ASN A 285 -27.49 -8.70 -5.63
CA ASN A 285 -27.73 -9.39 -6.90
C ASN A 285 -27.00 -8.71 -8.09
N LYS A 286 -26.08 -7.79 -7.84
CA LYS A 286 -25.31 -7.06 -8.86
C LYS A 286 -23.84 -7.46 -8.83
N TYR A 287 -23.20 -7.31 -9.99
CA TYR A 287 -21.77 -7.40 -10.13
C TYR A 287 -21.21 -5.99 -10.32
N VAL A 288 -20.14 -5.69 -9.61
CA VAL A 288 -19.45 -4.40 -9.67
C VAL A 288 -18.03 -4.65 -10.13
N TRP A 289 -17.66 -4.09 -11.26
CA TRP A 289 -16.32 -4.15 -11.79
C TRP A 289 -15.57 -2.87 -11.45
N ILE A 290 -14.50 -2.99 -10.69
CA ILE A 290 -13.60 -1.93 -10.28
C ILE A 290 -12.37 -1.97 -11.19
N TYR A 291 -11.87 -0.81 -11.62
CA TYR A 291 -10.71 -0.72 -12.49
C TYR A 291 -10.05 0.65 -12.38
N SER A 292 -8.74 0.69 -12.69
CA SER A 292 -8.03 1.95 -12.89
C SER A 292 -8.52 2.64 -14.17
N GLY A 293 -8.80 3.93 -14.08
CA GLY A 293 -9.31 4.68 -15.22
C GLY A 293 -8.94 6.16 -15.17
N TYR A 294 -9.03 6.82 -16.33
CA TYR A 294 -8.81 8.25 -16.42
C TYR A 294 -9.97 9.03 -15.81
N SER A 295 -9.62 10.08 -15.05
CA SER A 295 -10.58 11.02 -14.46
C SER A 295 -9.94 12.38 -14.16
N GLY A 296 -10.71 13.32 -13.68
CA GLY A 296 -10.27 14.66 -13.30
C GLY A 296 -11.03 15.80 -13.97
N PRO A 297 -11.12 15.87 -15.31
CA PRO A 297 -11.78 16.98 -16.01
C PRO A 297 -13.23 17.19 -15.61
N ASP A 298 -13.93 16.15 -15.23
CA ASP A 298 -15.32 16.17 -14.77
C ASP A 298 -15.51 16.89 -13.43
N TYR A 299 -14.47 17.06 -12.63
CA TYR A 299 -14.47 17.81 -11.36
C TYR A 299 -13.35 18.84 -11.24
N GLY A 300 -12.79 19.29 -12.37
CA GLY A 300 -11.88 20.44 -12.42
C GLY A 300 -10.41 20.16 -12.22
N LEU A 301 -9.99 18.89 -12.20
CA LEU A 301 -8.57 18.50 -12.16
C LEU A 301 -8.08 18.08 -13.55
N SER A 302 -6.76 17.98 -13.70
CA SER A 302 -6.15 17.45 -14.92
C SER A 302 -6.49 15.97 -15.12
N SER A 303 -6.53 15.52 -16.38
CA SER A 303 -6.73 14.12 -16.72
C SER A 303 -5.56 13.26 -16.31
N THR A 304 -5.78 12.26 -15.46
CA THR A 304 -4.79 11.24 -15.11
C THR A 304 -5.47 9.90 -14.79
N ASN A 305 -4.67 8.82 -14.72
CA ASN A 305 -5.09 7.51 -14.24
C ASN A 305 -4.88 7.34 -12.72
N SER A 306 -5.09 8.40 -11.96
CA SER A 306 -4.98 8.40 -10.48
C SER A 306 -6.23 7.93 -9.76
N SER A 307 -7.20 7.39 -10.46
CA SER A 307 -8.49 7.02 -9.90
C SER A 307 -8.86 5.56 -10.17
N LEU A 308 -9.64 5.02 -9.25
CA LEU A 308 -10.47 3.86 -9.51
C LEU A 308 -11.84 4.33 -9.99
N ARG A 309 -12.35 3.63 -11.00
CA ARG A 309 -13.70 3.77 -11.52
C ARG A 309 -14.45 2.46 -11.33
N TYR A 310 -15.77 2.48 -11.53
CA TYR A 310 -16.54 1.24 -11.52
C TYR A 310 -17.58 1.19 -12.63
N ALA A 311 -17.92 -0.03 -13.01
CA ALA A 311 -19.07 -0.37 -13.82
C ALA A 311 -19.88 -1.44 -13.12
N PHE A 312 -21.16 -1.57 -13.46
CA PHE A 312 -22.03 -2.55 -12.84
C PHE A 312 -22.94 -3.25 -13.84
N GLY A 313 -23.31 -4.49 -13.51
CA GLY A 313 -24.13 -5.34 -14.36
C GLY A 313 -24.87 -6.41 -13.57
N ASP A 314 -25.68 -7.19 -14.27
CA ASP A 314 -26.45 -8.30 -13.68
C ASP A 314 -25.74 -9.67 -13.77
N THR A 315 -24.63 -9.75 -14.52
CA THR A 315 -23.80 -10.96 -14.65
C THR A 315 -22.30 -10.62 -14.62
N PRO A 316 -21.41 -11.60 -14.32
CA PRO A 316 -19.97 -11.35 -14.29
C PRO A 316 -19.39 -10.92 -15.63
N LEU A 317 -20.01 -11.29 -16.73
CA LEU A 317 -19.61 -10.93 -18.08
C LEU A 317 -20.46 -9.79 -18.68
N GLY A 318 -21.16 -9.02 -17.86
CA GLY A 318 -21.98 -7.89 -18.30
C GLY A 318 -23.37 -8.32 -18.86
N PRO A 319 -24.06 -7.48 -19.62
CA PRO A 319 -23.58 -6.17 -20.04
C PRO A 319 -23.38 -5.19 -18.89
N TRP A 320 -22.53 -4.17 -19.14
CA TRP A 320 -22.08 -3.20 -18.15
C TRP A 320 -22.66 -1.82 -18.37
N LYS A 321 -22.84 -1.11 -17.25
CA LYS A 321 -23.17 0.29 -17.18
C LYS A 321 -22.10 1.03 -16.40
N SER A 322 -21.68 2.21 -16.86
CA SER A 322 -20.70 3.02 -16.16
C SER A 322 -21.27 3.58 -14.85
N GLY A 323 -20.53 3.46 -13.76
CA GLY A 323 -20.90 3.98 -12.44
C GLY A 323 -20.17 5.27 -12.04
N GLY A 324 -19.07 5.62 -12.73
CA GLY A 324 -18.29 6.82 -12.44
C GLY A 324 -17.03 6.57 -11.62
N VAL A 325 -16.59 7.60 -10.91
CA VAL A 325 -15.35 7.58 -10.11
C VAL A 325 -15.62 7.01 -8.72
N LEU A 326 -14.81 6.06 -8.30
CA LEU A 326 -14.88 5.43 -6.98
C LEU A 326 -13.98 6.14 -5.96
N VAL A 327 -12.75 6.44 -6.35
CA VAL A 327 -11.78 7.22 -5.57
C VAL A 327 -10.76 7.85 -6.50
N ASP A 328 -10.33 9.07 -6.20
CA ASP A 328 -9.16 9.71 -6.80
C ASP A 328 -8.09 9.88 -5.72
N SER A 329 -6.94 9.23 -5.90
CA SER A 329 -5.84 9.25 -4.93
C SER A 329 -5.18 10.61 -4.76
N ARG A 330 -5.51 11.57 -5.64
CA ARG A 330 -5.09 12.97 -5.51
C ARG A 330 -5.89 13.77 -4.46
N ALA A 331 -6.91 13.14 -3.85
CA ALA A 331 -7.79 13.75 -2.85
C ALA A 331 -8.35 15.11 -3.30
N PRO A 332 -9.30 15.14 -4.25
CA PRO A 332 -9.90 16.38 -4.75
C PRO A 332 -10.55 17.19 -3.63
N GLU A 333 -10.22 18.49 -3.56
CA GLU A 333 -10.76 19.48 -2.63
C GLU A 333 -10.96 20.82 -3.33
N LEU A 334 -11.31 21.86 -2.59
CA LEU A 334 -11.51 23.20 -3.12
C LEU A 334 -10.43 24.18 -2.66
N ASN A 335 -10.01 25.03 -3.56
CA ASN A 335 -9.26 26.25 -3.26
C ASN A 335 -10.16 27.30 -2.58
N GLN A 336 -9.54 28.36 -2.07
CA GLN A 336 -10.22 29.49 -1.47
C GLN A 336 -11.21 30.18 -2.43
N ASP A 337 -10.92 30.18 -3.73
CA ASP A 337 -11.76 30.72 -4.79
C ASP A 337 -12.86 29.75 -5.29
N GLY A 338 -12.88 28.53 -4.75
CA GLY A 338 -13.84 27.50 -5.11
C GLY A 338 -13.43 26.64 -6.31
N THR A 339 -12.25 26.84 -6.88
CA THR A 339 -11.70 25.96 -7.92
C THR A 339 -11.22 24.63 -7.33
N ALA A 340 -11.16 23.60 -8.16
CA ALA A 340 -10.68 22.29 -7.73
C ALA A 340 -9.19 22.31 -7.35
N LEU A 341 -8.85 21.65 -6.28
CA LEU A 341 -7.51 21.52 -5.74
C LEU A 341 -7.14 20.05 -5.58
N GLN A 342 -5.98 19.70 -6.07
CA GLN A 342 -5.33 18.43 -5.74
C GLN A 342 -4.62 18.58 -4.39
N THR A 343 -4.92 17.70 -3.43
CA THR A 343 -4.43 17.84 -2.05
C THR A 343 -3.49 16.72 -1.59
N THR A 344 -3.03 15.90 -2.51
CA THR A 344 -1.95 14.94 -2.26
C THR A 344 -0.97 14.95 -3.43
N ASN A 345 0.09 14.19 -3.32
CA ASN A 345 1.00 13.98 -4.45
C ASN A 345 0.25 13.40 -5.66
N SER A 346 0.72 13.73 -6.86
CA SER A 346 0.10 13.23 -8.08
C SER A 346 0.04 11.70 -8.04
N GLY A 347 -1.18 11.17 -8.13
CA GLY A 347 -1.38 9.74 -8.29
C GLY A 347 -1.03 9.30 -9.70
N HIS A 348 -0.50 8.09 -9.81
CA HIS A 348 -0.34 7.39 -11.07
C HIS A 348 -0.68 5.93 -10.85
N ASN A 349 -1.28 5.30 -11.88
CA ASN A 349 -1.57 3.87 -11.89
C ASN A 349 -2.27 3.41 -10.60
N THR A 350 -3.30 4.16 -10.17
CA THR A 350 -4.04 3.82 -8.97
C THR A 350 -4.72 2.48 -9.19
N HIS A 351 -4.39 1.51 -8.35
CA HIS A 351 -4.90 0.16 -8.39
C HIS A 351 -5.48 -0.20 -7.02
N GLY A 352 -6.46 -1.09 -7.02
CA GLY A 352 -7.13 -1.57 -5.81
C GLY A 352 -8.52 -2.10 -6.11
N SER A 353 -9.31 -2.28 -5.07
CA SER A 353 -10.66 -2.83 -5.17
C SER A 353 -11.55 -2.38 -4.02
N ILE A 354 -12.75 -2.95 -3.93
CA ILE A 354 -13.63 -2.81 -2.78
C ILE A 354 -13.74 -4.13 -2.04
N GLU A 355 -13.96 -4.08 -0.73
CA GLU A 355 -14.25 -5.26 0.07
C GLU A 355 -15.20 -4.91 1.22
N GLN A 356 -16.07 -5.84 1.58
CA GLN A 356 -16.92 -5.72 2.74
C GLN A 356 -16.28 -6.41 3.94
N ILE A 357 -16.06 -5.64 5.00
CA ILE A 357 -15.53 -6.16 6.25
C ILE A 357 -16.60 -5.92 7.32
N ASN A 358 -17.14 -7.01 7.85
CA ASN A 358 -18.36 -6.97 8.65
C ASN A 358 -19.49 -6.26 7.87
N ASP A 359 -20.09 -5.21 8.42
CA ASP A 359 -21.20 -4.49 7.79
C ASP A 359 -20.75 -3.22 7.02
N GLN A 360 -19.43 -2.99 6.92
CA GLN A 360 -18.87 -1.79 6.31
C GLN A 360 -18.15 -2.12 5.00
N TRP A 361 -18.49 -1.41 3.92
CA TRP A 361 -17.74 -1.43 2.67
C TRP A 361 -16.59 -0.44 2.70
N TYR A 362 -15.47 -0.86 2.15
CA TYR A 362 -14.27 -0.03 1.98
C TYR A 362 -13.78 -0.09 0.55
N VAL A 363 -13.20 1.02 0.05
CA VAL A 363 -12.35 1.03 -1.13
C VAL A 363 -10.90 1.02 -0.69
N PHE A 364 -10.13 0.11 -1.28
CA PHE A 364 -8.67 0.00 -1.12
C PHE A 364 -8.01 0.58 -2.35
N TYR A 365 -6.99 1.38 -2.15
CA TYR A 365 -6.25 2.06 -3.21
C TYR A 365 -4.83 2.38 -2.72
N HIS A 366 -4.02 3.07 -3.52
CA HIS A 366 -2.70 3.49 -3.08
C HIS A 366 -2.42 4.96 -3.42
N ARG A 367 -1.43 5.55 -2.76
CA ARG A 367 -0.89 6.87 -3.06
C ARG A 367 0.62 6.84 -3.16
N PRO A 368 1.26 7.56 -4.12
CA PRO A 368 2.70 7.76 -4.15
C PRO A 368 3.09 9.04 -3.37
N PRO A 369 3.66 8.94 -2.17
CA PRO A 369 3.90 10.10 -1.32
C PRO A 369 5.10 10.97 -1.74
N ARG A 370 5.91 10.50 -2.68
CA ARG A 370 7.17 11.17 -3.08
C ARG A 370 7.09 11.97 -4.37
N GLY A 371 5.90 12.26 -4.87
CA GLY A 371 5.70 13.02 -6.10
C GLY A 371 6.00 12.27 -7.40
N GLY A 372 6.57 11.08 -7.33
CA GLY A 372 6.74 10.14 -8.43
C GLY A 372 5.78 8.96 -8.29
N GLY A 373 5.70 8.08 -9.30
CA GLY A 373 4.82 6.92 -9.28
C GLY A 373 5.31 5.75 -8.43
N PHE A 374 6.31 5.93 -7.58
CA PHE A 374 7.00 4.87 -6.84
C PHE A 374 6.82 5.01 -5.33
N ALA A 375 7.20 3.97 -4.59
CA ALA A 375 7.06 3.91 -3.13
C ALA A 375 5.61 4.16 -2.71
N ARG A 376 4.69 3.47 -3.40
CA ARG A 376 3.25 3.65 -3.24
C ARG A 376 2.77 3.02 -1.94
N GLN A 377 2.01 3.76 -1.17
CA GLN A 377 1.49 3.35 0.14
C GLN A 377 0.05 2.89 0.04
N SER A 378 -0.27 1.83 0.76
CA SER A 378 -1.63 1.28 0.84
C SER A 378 -2.57 2.21 1.60
N MET A 379 -3.69 2.58 0.97
CA MET A 379 -4.70 3.49 1.47
C MET A 379 -6.07 2.81 1.51
N VAL A 380 -6.94 3.27 2.38
CA VAL A 380 -8.31 2.79 2.48
C VAL A 380 -9.27 3.94 2.80
N ALA A 381 -10.50 3.82 2.34
CA ALA A 381 -11.56 4.75 2.73
C ALA A 381 -12.91 4.01 2.87
N PRO A 382 -13.77 4.40 3.81
CA PRO A 382 -15.11 3.86 3.90
C PRO A 382 -15.98 4.36 2.75
N ILE A 383 -16.85 3.49 2.25
CA ILE A 383 -17.81 3.78 1.20
C ILE A 383 -19.19 3.24 1.56
N LYS A 384 -20.22 3.81 0.97
CA LYS A 384 -21.57 3.28 0.99
C LYS A 384 -21.97 2.83 -0.40
N ILE A 385 -22.52 1.62 -0.49
CA ILE A 385 -23.03 1.07 -1.74
C ILE A 385 -24.54 0.91 -1.61
N GLU A 386 -25.26 1.55 -2.51
CA GLU A 386 -26.71 1.42 -2.66
C GLU A 386 -27.02 0.75 -4.01
N TYR A 387 -27.90 -0.22 -4.03
CA TYR A 387 -28.27 -0.92 -5.25
C TYR A 387 -29.78 -1.23 -5.31
N ASP A 388 -30.29 -1.28 -6.54
CA ASP A 388 -31.67 -1.72 -6.81
C ASP A 388 -31.70 -3.25 -7.03
N GLU A 389 -32.70 -3.91 -6.47
CA GLU A 389 -32.95 -5.34 -6.73
C GLU A 389 -33.36 -5.63 -8.19
N LYS A 390 -34.00 -4.65 -8.85
CA LYS A 390 -34.43 -4.82 -10.25
C LYS A 390 -33.24 -4.93 -11.21
N PRO A 391 -33.38 -5.67 -12.34
CA PRO A 391 -32.32 -5.77 -13.34
C PRO A 391 -31.84 -4.42 -13.87
N VAL A 392 -30.54 -4.33 -14.19
CA VAL A 392 -29.94 -3.11 -14.77
C VAL A 392 -30.59 -2.74 -16.10
N ALA A 393 -30.93 -3.75 -16.94
CA ALA A 393 -31.68 -3.57 -18.19
C ALA A 393 -33.06 -2.91 -17.98
N LYS A 394 -33.64 -3.00 -16.78
CA LYS A 394 -34.92 -2.37 -16.40
C LYS A 394 -34.71 -1.09 -15.59
N GLY A 395 -33.51 -0.50 -15.65
CA GLY A 395 -33.16 0.74 -14.94
C GLY A 395 -32.67 0.53 -13.49
N GLY A 396 -32.28 -0.69 -13.11
CA GLY A 396 -31.58 -0.95 -11.85
C GLY A 396 -30.25 -0.21 -11.80
N LYS A 397 -29.85 0.25 -10.62
CA LYS A 397 -28.66 1.05 -10.41
C LYS A 397 -27.80 0.46 -9.30
N VAL A 398 -26.50 0.74 -9.37
CA VAL A 398 -25.56 0.67 -8.26
C VAL A 398 -24.92 2.04 -8.11
N VAL A 399 -24.97 2.58 -6.91
CA VAL A 399 -24.38 3.89 -6.60
C VAL A 399 -23.42 3.73 -5.45
N ILE A 400 -22.16 4.09 -5.68
CA ILE A 400 -21.10 4.07 -4.66
C ILE A 400 -20.73 5.51 -4.35
N ARG A 401 -20.68 5.84 -3.06
CA ARG A 401 -20.40 7.21 -2.59
C ARG A 401 -19.43 7.19 -1.41
N ALA A 402 -18.80 8.32 -1.16
CA ALA A 402 -18.14 8.62 0.10
C ALA A 402 -19.10 8.36 1.27
N TYR A 403 -18.57 7.83 2.35
CA TYR A 403 -19.37 7.53 3.53
C TYR A 403 -18.60 7.77 4.81
N ASP A 404 -19.22 8.45 5.74
CA ASP A 404 -18.74 8.60 7.10
C ASP A 404 -19.91 8.39 8.08
N PRO A 405 -19.99 7.21 8.74
CA PRO A 405 -21.09 6.87 9.63
C PRO A 405 -21.18 7.77 10.86
N TYR A 406 -20.09 8.47 11.20
CA TYR A 406 -19.99 9.33 12.39
C TYR A 406 -20.07 10.82 12.10
N ARG A 407 -20.26 11.20 10.82
CA ARG A 407 -20.37 12.58 10.36
C ARG A 407 -21.67 12.81 9.55
N LYS A 408 -22.78 12.34 10.06
CA LYS A 408 -24.09 12.41 9.38
C LYS A 408 -24.53 13.82 8.96
N ASP A 409 -23.95 14.85 9.54
CA ASP A 409 -24.24 16.25 9.25
C ASP A 409 -23.32 16.82 8.15
N HIS A 410 -22.40 16.05 7.64
CA HIS A 410 -21.47 16.39 6.58
C HIS A 410 -21.65 15.42 5.41
N GLU A 411 -22.39 15.85 4.42
CA GLU A 411 -22.22 15.30 3.07
C GLU A 411 -20.94 15.94 2.51
N TRP A 412 -19.87 15.13 2.48
CA TRP A 412 -18.66 15.59 1.85
C TRP A 412 -18.86 15.60 0.33
N THR A 413 -18.64 16.74 -0.30
CA THR A 413 -18.64 16.90 -1.74
C THR A 413 -17.51 17.86 -2.11
N ALA A 414 -16.48 17.36 -2.77
CA ALA A 414 -15.61 18.25 -3.53
C ALA A 414 -16.40 18.74 -4.74
N ARG A 415 -16.51 20.05 -4.87
CA ARG A 415 -17.23 20.68 -5.97
C ARG A 415 -16.25 21.20 -7.00
N SER A 416 -16.48 20.88 -8.26
CA SER A 416 -15.75 21.52 -9.34
C SER A 416 -16.19 22.97 -9.52
N SER A 417 -15.34 23.80 -10.15
CA SER A 417 -15.63 25.19 -10.47
C SER A 417 -16.87 25.39 -11.37
N ASN A 418 -17.27 24.35 -12.10
CA ASN A 418 -18.46 24.34 -12.97
C ASN A 418 -19.71 23.73 -12.30
N GLY A 419 -19.63 23.37 -11.00
CA GLY A 419 -20.75 22.86 -10.22
C GLY A 419 -20.93 21.33 -10.30
N GLU A 420 -20.08 20.62 -11.02
CA GLU A 420 -20.06 19.16 -10.97
C GLU A 420 -19.40 18.69 -9.68
N GLU A 421 -19.88 17.59 -9.11
CA GLU A 421 -19.47 17.11 -7.82
C GLU A 421 -18.60 15.86 -7.96
N TYR A 422 -17.50 15.82 -7.20
CA TYR A 422 -16.77 14.59 -6.94
C TYR A 422 -17.53 13.80 -5.89
N THR A 423 -18.03 12.61 -6.24
CA THR A 423 -18.80 11.74 -5.34
C THR A 423 -18.04 10.53 -4.85
N GLY A 424 -16.81 10.34 -5.31
CA GLY A 424 -15.93 9.27 -4.88
C GLY A 424 -15.56 9.34 -3.40
N ALA A 425 -14.89 8.30 -2.91
CA ALA A 425 -14.50 8.19 -1.52
C ALA A 425 -13.62 9.37 -1.06
N GLU A 426 -13.84 9.84 0.14
CA GLU A 426 -13.00 10.87 0.76
C GLU A 426 -11.66 10.29 1.20
N VAL A 427 -10.57 10.96 0.86
CA VAL A 427 -9.23 10.60 1.36
C VAL A 427 -9.03 11.22 2.74
N THR A 428 -8.84 10.38 3.75
CA THR A 428 -8.70 10.83 5.15
C THR A 428 -7.43 10.29 5.80
N SER A 429 -7.04 10.89 6.92
CA SER A 429 -5.96 10.41 7.78
C SER A 429 -6.39 9.22 8.65
N GLU A 430 -7.68 8.98 8.81
CA GLU A 430 -8.19 7.96 9.72
C GLU A 430 -8.29 6.56 9.11
N GLY A 431 -8.54 6.44 7.79
CA GLY A 431 -8.67 5.14 7.13
C GLY A 431 -9.67 4.22 7.82
N PHE A 432 -9.21 3.12 8.40
CA PHE A 432 -10.04 2.20 9.19
C PHE A 432 -10.52 2.76 10.53
N HIS A 433 -9.90 3.83 11.02
CA HIS A 433 -10.32 4.49 12.27
C HIS A 433 -11.50 5.45 12.02
N ILE A 434 -12.54 4.97 11.36
CA ILE A 434 -13.70 5.76 10.92
C ILE A 434 -14.47 6.48 12.04
N TYR A 435 -14.19 6.14 13.28
CA TYR A 435 -14.69 6.85 14.48
C TYR A 435 -13.81 8.05 14.86
N GLY A 436 -12.74 8.32 14.14
CA GLY A 436 -11.77 9.40 14.36
C GLY A 436 -10.48 8.96 15.04
N LEU A 437 -9.41 9.68 14.75
CA LEU A 437 -8.11 9.49 15.40
C LEU A 437 -8.16 9.98 16.86
N ASP A 438 -7.45 9.28 17.77
CA ASP A 438 -7.24 9.77 19.14
C ASP A 438 -6.30 11.00 19.09
N PRO A 439 -6.74 12.20 19.46
CA PRO A 439 -5.89 13.38 19.41
C PRO A 439 -4.70 13.33 20.37
N TYR A 440 -4.81 12.54 21.47
CA TYR A 440 -3.83 12.49 22.56
C TYR A 440 -2.74 11.45 22.34
N GLN A 441 -2.26 11.35 21.11
CA GLN A 441 -1.06 10.60 20.74
C GLN A 441 -0.26 11.34 19.65
N TYR A 442 0.98 10.94 19.45
CA TYR A 442 1.82 11.50 18.38
C TYR A 442 1.44 10.89 17.03
N TYR A 443 1.30 11.76 16.03
CA TYR A 443 1.15 11.38 14.62
C TYR A 443 2.30 11.92 13.79
N SER A 444 2.94 11.07 13.03
CA SER A 444 3.91 11.47 12.01
C SER A 444 3.24 12.32 10.93
N ALA A 445 4.00 13.22 10.32
CA ALA A 445 3.54 14.01 9.18
C ALA A 445 3.03 13.16 8.02
N GLY A 446 3.51 11.93 7.88
CA GLY A 446 3.07 10.98 6.85
C GLY A 446 1.59 10.58 6.90
N TYR A 447 0.89 10.84 7.99
CA TYR A 447 -0.56 10.63 8.08
C TYR A 447 -1.39 11.82 7.58
N ALA A 448 -0.77 12.92 7.16
CA ALA A 448 -1.50 14.02 6.53
C ALA A 448 -2.21 13.54 5.26
N CYS A 449 -3.48 13.93 5.10
CA CYS A 449 -4.29 13.61 3.93
C CYS A 449 -4.57 14.82 3.03
N TYR A 450 -4.24 16.03 3.48
CA TYR A 450 -4.42 17.26 2.74
C TYR A 450 -3.08 18.00 2.64
N LEU A 451 -2.61 18.20 1.42
CA LEU A 451 -1.42 19.02 1.09
C LEU A 451 -1.80 19.95 -0.05
N SER A 452 -1.75 21.27 0.17
CA SER A 452 -2.19 22.26 -0.84
C SER A 452 -1.22 22.42 -2.01
N ASP A 453 -0.08 21.79 -1.95
CA ASP A 453 0.93 21.77 -3.00
C ASP A 453 1.65 20.42 -2.96
N VAL A 454 2.32 20.07 -4.04
CA VAL A 454 3.03 18.79 -4.15
C VAL A 454 4.30 18.85 -3.31
N ASN A 455 4.16 18.72 -2.01
CA ASN A 455 5.29 18.57 -1.10
C ASN A 455 5.72 17.10 -1.05
N ILE A 456 7.02 16.89 -1.04
CA ILE A 456 7.59 15.54 -0.97
C ILE A 456 7.51 15.06 0.47
N MET A 457 6.82 13.96 0.69
CA MET A 457 6.92 13.19 1.91
C MET A 457 8.18 12.31 1.85
N GLN A 458 8.98 12.38 2.89
CA GLN A 458 10.19 11.59 3.01
C GLN A 458 10.07 10.62 4.17
N ASP A 459 9.99 9.33 3.86
CA ASP A 459 9.93 8.25 4.85
C ASP A 459 11.30 8.00 5.52
N SER A 460 11.25 7.43 6.69
CA SER A 460 12.40 6.81 7.32
C SER A 460 12.76 5.51 6.58
N TRP A 461 14.04 5.20 6.48
CA TRP A 461 14.53 3.91 6.03
C TRP A 461 14.57 2.87 7.16
N ASP A 462 14.34 3.32 8.38
CA ASP A 462 14.45 2.54 9.59
C ASP A 462 13.09 1.90 9.93
N ILE A 463 13.03 0.57 9.96
CA ILE A 463 11.80 -0.15 10.32
C ILE A 463 11.35 0.08 11.76
N TRP A 464 12.23 0.58 12.64
CA TRP A 464 11.87 0.97 14.00
C TRP A 464 11.26 2.37 14.06
N ASP A 465 11.39 3.14 12.98
CA ASP A 465 10.91 4.52 12.86
C ASP A 465 9.72 4.60 11.91
N ASN A 466 8.52 4.42 12.43
CA ASN A 466 7.28 4.60 11.66
C ASN A 466 7.04 6.08 11.38
N HIS A 467 7.94 6.69 10.59
CA HIS A 467 8.00 8.12 10.38
C HIS A 467 8.11 8.51 8.92
N MET A 468 7.42 9.61 8.58
CA MET A 468 7.51 10.34 7.32
C MET A 468 7.44 11.81 7.59
N SER A 469 8.37 12.60 7.06
CA SER A 469 8.33 14.08 7.16
C SER A 469 7.74 14.69 5.89
N ILE A 470 7.12 15.86 6.00
CA ILE A 470 6.78 16.73 4.88
C ILE A 470 7.88 17.77 4.78
N THR A 471 8.65 17.74 3.69
CA THR A 471 9.86 18.56 3.55
C THR A 471 9.58 19.88 2.86
N ASN A 472 10.37 20.89 3.21
CA ASN A 472 10.45 22.18 2.51
C ASN A 472 9.11 22.92 2.42
N VAL A 473 8.37 22.98 3.52
CA VAL A 473 7.09 23.71 3.60
C VAL A 473 7.32 25.19 3.42
N LYS A 474 6.55 25.82 2.53
CA LYS A 474 6.67 27.25 2.15
C LYS A 474 5.45 28.04 2.61
N ASN A 475 5.56 29.36 2.48
CA ASN A 475 4.46 30.27 2.78
C ASN A 475 3.18 29.92 2.04
N GLY A 476 2.05 29.99 2.72
CA GLY A 476 0.71 29.69 2.19
C GLY A 476 0.40 28.20 2.04
N GLN A 477 1.36 27.31 2.20
CA GLN A 477 1.12 25.88 2.11
C GLN A 477 0.33 25.35 3.31
N ILE A 478 -0.52 24.36 3.04
CA ILE A 478 -1.49 23.80 3.97
C ILE A 478 -1.22 22.32 4.16
N ILE A 479 -1.22 21.89 5.42
CA ILE A 479 -1.13 20.50 5.82
C ILE A 479 -2.37 20.18 6.64
N GLY A 480 -3.13 19.14 6.28
CA GLY A 480 -4.38 18.81 6.96
C GLY A 480 -4.48 17.34 7.35
N TYR A 481 -5.15 17.13 8.48
CA TYR A 481 -5.49 15.83 9.02
C TYR A 481 -7.00 15.72 9.19
N LYS A 482 -7.59 14.66 8.72
CA LYS A 482 -9.02 14.35 8.81
C LYS A 482 -9.19 12.92 9.34
N TYR A 483 -9.83 12.67 10.41
CA TYR A 483 -10.42 13.53 11.42
C TYR A 483 -9.98 13.08 12.80
N PHE A 484 -9.86 14.00 13.74
CA PHE A 484 -9.66 13.68 15.16
C PHE A 484 -10.99 13.67 15.90
N VAL A 485 -11.14 12.78 16.90
CA VAL A 485 -12.32 12.75 17.77
C VAL A 485 -11.99 13.36 19.15
N PHE A 486 -12.56 14.52 19.44
CA PHE A 486 -12.29 15.24 20.69
C PHE A 486 -13.28 14.89 21.83
N GLY A 487 -14.25 14.03 21.57
CA GLY A 487 -15.23 13.56 22.55
C GLY A 487 -16.63 13.39 21.95
N GLY A 488 -17.59 12.92 22.73
CA GLY A 488 -19.01 12.87 22.35
C GLY A 488 -19.43 11.84 21.28
N LEU A 489 -18.53 10.92 20.87
CA LEU A 489 -18.92 9.72 20.18
C LEU A 489 -19.23 8.63 21.19
N ASP A 490 -20.50 8.21 21.20
CA ASP A 490 -20.95 7.07 21.98
C ASP A 490 -20.63 5.78 21.21
N ARG A 491 -19.51 5.19 21.54
CA ARG A 491 -18.97 4.03 20.85
C ARG A 491 -19.73 2.77 21.13
N ASP A 492 -20.26 2.63 22.35
CA ASP A 492 -20.97 1.41 22.73
C ASP A 492 -22.27 1.27 21.92
N LYS A 493 -22.93 2.39 21.62
CA LYS A 493 -24.13 2.41 20.76
C LYS A 493 -23.85 2.13 19.29
N ASN A 494 -22.61 2.36 18.82
CA ASN A 494 -22.23 2.20 17.44
C ASN A 494 -21.43 0.91 17.19
N GLY A 495 -21.26 0.05 18.21
CA GLY A 495 -20.52 -1.21 18.10
C GLY A 495 -19.01 -1.03 17.89
N VAL A 496 -18.48 0.17 18.05
CA VAL A 496 -17.06 0.48 17.91
C VAL A 496 -16.39 0.22 19.25
N LYS A 497 -15.48 -0.75 19.31
CA LYS A 497 -14.63 -0.96 20.48
C LYS A 497 -13.87 0.34 20.78
N SER A 498 -14.07 0.87 21.97
CA SER A 498 -13.56 2.18 22.33
C SER A 498 -12.04 2.24 22.30
N PHE A 499 -11.49 3.32 21.76
CA PHE A 499 -10.27 3.86 22.37
C PHE A 499 -10.57 4.16 23.83
N GLU A 500 -9.94 3.45 24.71
CA GLU A 500 -9.78 4.00 26.04
C GLU A 500 -9.08 5.33 25.84
N GLY A 501 -9.75 6.45 26.04
CA GLY A 501 -9.08 7.72 26.01
C GLY A 501 -9.73 8.88 25.30
N THR A 502 -10.86 8.74 24.59
CA THR A 502 -11.58 9.93 24.11
C THR A 502 -12.41 10.62 25.19
N LYS A 503 -11.92 10.61 26.42
CA LYS A 503 -12.34 11.61 27.39
C LYS A 503 -11.98 12.97 26.83
N ARG A 504 -12.91 13.92 26.91
CA ARG A 504 -12.59 15.31 26.59
C ARG A 504 -11.30 15.72 27.29
N GLY A 505 -10.45 16.38 26.54
CA GLY A 505 -9.30 17.04 27.10
C GLY A 505 -9.67 18.11 28.10
N ASN A 506 -8.77 18.40 28.96
CA ASN A 506 -8.83 19.55 29.86
C ASN A 506 -7.48 20.25 29.74
N GLN A 507 -7.51 21.55 29.47
CA GLN A 507 -6.31 22.35 29.22
C GLN A 507 -5.53 21.79 28.01
N THR A 508 -6.23 21.54 26.89
CA THR A 508 -5.66 20.94 25.70
C THR A 508 -4.72 21.90 24.99
N SER A 509 -3.51 21.43 24.69
CA SER A 509 -2.53 22.09 23.86
C SER A 509 -2.18 21.24 22.64
N LEU A 510 -1.89 21.90 21.52
CA LEU A 510 -1.36 21.26 20.31
C LEU A 510 0.15 21.43 20.24
N SER A 511 0.86 20.33 20.09
CA SER A 511 2.31 20.33 19.82
C SER A 511 2.58 20.01 18.36
N LEU A 512 3.40 20.85 17.70
CA LEU A 512 3.97 20.61 16.39
C LEU A 512 5.45 20.30 16.55
N PHE A 513 5.89 19.24 15.90
CA PHE A 513 7.29 18.85 15.80
C PHE A 513 7.79 19.25 14.41
N LEU A 514 8.77 20.13 14.33
CA LEU A 514 9.30 20.63 13.07
C LEU A 514 10.78 20.98 13.15
N ARG A 515 11.43 21.06 11.98
CA ARG A 515 12.80 21.55 11.81
C ARG A 515 12.72 22.87 11.06
N PRO A 516 13.00 24.02 11.72
CA PRO A 516 13.11 25.30 11.03
C PRO A 516 14.21 25.29 9.96
N LYS A 517 13.94 25.87 8.78
CA LYS A 517 14.86 25.95 7.63
C LYS A 517 15.34 27.38 7.38
N THR A 518 14.72 28.38 7.99
CA THR A 518 15.06 29.80 7.83
C THR A 518 15.46 30.42 9.16
N PRO A 519 16.42 31.36 9.18
CA PRO A 519 16.74 32.14 10.38
C PRO A 519 15.70 33.23 10.68
N LYS A 520 14.74 33.49 9.79
CA LYS A 520 13.67 34.47 10.01
C LYS A 520 12.54 33.85 10.83
N SER A 521 11.86 34.69 11.60
CA SER A 521 10.62 34.30 12.26
C SER A 521 9.53 34.01 11.23
N PHE A 522 8.69 33.03 11.51
CA PHE A 522 7.49 32.71 10.74
C PHE A 522 6.40 32.18 11.67
N LYS A 523 5.22 31.98 11.14
CA LYS A 523 4.05 31.50 11.89
C LYS A 523 3.45 30.26 11.26
N ILE A 524 2.71 29.50 12.06
CA ILE A 524 1.83 28.43 11.62
C ILE A 524 0.44 28.70 12.23
N ASN A 525 -0.52 28.99 11.38
CA ASN A 525 -1.89 29.20 11.77
C ASN A 525 -2.63 27.86 11.88
N ILE A 526 -3.31 27.64 13.00
CA ILE A 526 -4.04 26.40 13.29
C ILE A 526 -5.52 26.64 13.01
N TRP A 527 -6.08 25.82 12.14
CA TRP A 527 -7.46 25.90 11.71
C TRP A 527 -8.25 24.62 11.99
N LEU A 528 -9.52 24.77 12.30
CA LEU A 528 -10.49 23.72 12.56
C LEU A 528 -11.48 23.64 11.40
N ASP A 529 -11.74 22.42 10.89
CA ASP A 529 -12.75 22.07 9.88
C ASP A 529 -12.60 22.75 8.50
N GLY A 530 -11.55 23.49 8.30
CA GLY A 530 -11.22 24.10 7.01
C GLY A 530 -10.04 25.04 7.14
N PRO A 531 -9.21 25.18 6.09
CA PRO A 531 -8.04 26.06 6.11
C PRO A 531 -8.39 27.53 5.90
N TRP A 532 -9.66 27.85 5.59
CA TRP A 532 -10.14 29.20 5.33
C TRP A 532 -11.51 29.44 5.97
N ASP A 533 -11.73 30.66 6.44
CA ASP A 533 -13.04 31.15 6.84
C ASP A 533 -13.75 31.78 5.62
N ASN A 534 -14.39 30.95 4.83
CA ASN A 534 -15.15 31.37 3.65
C ASN A 534 -16.43 30.55 3.49
N LYS A 535 -17.23 30.86 2.48
CA LYS A 535 -18.53 30.22 2.23
C LYS A 535 -18.39 28.69 2.00
N ALA A 536 -17.29 28.24 1.37
CA ALA A 536 -17.07 26.83 1.04
C ALA A 536 -16.63 26.04 2.27
N TRP A 537 -15.65 26.54 3.02
CA TRP A 537 -14.99 25.79 4.08
C TRP A 537 -15.54 26.05 5.48
N LYS A 538 -15.88 27.31 5.79
CA LYS A 538 -16.33 27.74 7.13
C LYS A 538 -15.36 27.35 8.24
N GLY A 539 -14.05 27.34 7.92
CA GLY A 539 -12.99 27.00 8.86
C GLY A 539 -12.90 28.04 9.97
N LYS A 540 -12.45 27.63 11.16
CA LYS A 540 -12.24 28.49 12.31
C LYS A 540 -10.78 28.46 12.72
N LYS A 541 -10.08 29.62 12.73
CA LYS A 541 -8.73 29.71 13.33
C LYS A 541 -8.84 29.53 14.84
N ILE A 542 -8.10 28.56 15.38
CA ILE A 542 -8.13 28.19 16.80
C ILE A 542 -6.82 28.46 17.54
N GLY A 543 -5.75 28.81 16.81
CA GLY A 543 -4.46 29.12 17.41
C GLY A 543 -3.44 29.57 16.39
N GLU A 544 -2.29 29.98 16.89
CA GLU A 544 -1.14 30.41 16.11
C GLU A 544 0.14 30.01 16.85
N ILE A 545 1.08 29.38 16.15
CA ILE A 545 2.41 29.11 16.66
C ILE A 545 3.39 30.06 15.98
N ILE A 546 4.15 30.81 16.77
CA ILE A 546 5.22 31.69 16.28
C ILE A 546 6.57 30.97 16.48
N ILE A 547 7.26 30.73 15.38
CA ILE A 547 8.64 30.22 15.39
C ILE A 547 9.58 31.40 15.43
N PRO A 548 10.36 31.60 16.53
CA PRO A 548 11.23 32.75 16.69
C PRO A 548 12.34 32.79 15.64
N ALA A 549 12.81 33.98 15.32
CA ALA A 549 14.02 34.16 14.51
C ALA A 549 15.20 33.44 15.16
N ASN A 550 16.10 32.91 14.33
CA ASN A 550 17.28 32.17 14.74
C ASN A 550 17.01 30.91 15.59
N SER A 551 15.82 30.34 15.45
CA SER A 551 15.53 29.02 16.04
C SER A 551 16.52 27.97 15.53
N VAL A 552 16.91 27.05 16.41
CA VAL A 552 17.85 25.97 16.07
C VAL A 552 17.29 25.13 14.91
N GLN A 553 18.10 24.87 13.89
CA GLN A 553 17.73 24.08 12.73
C GLN A 553 17.79 22.56 13.03
N ALA A 554 17.17 22.18 14.12
CA ALA A 554 16.98 20.79 14.57
C ALA A 554 15.50 20.54 14.82
N ILE A 555 15.11 19.25 14.91
CA ILE A 555 13.73 18.90 15.26
C ILE A 555 13.44 19.40 16.67
N SER A 556 12.47 20.30 16.76
CA SER A 556 12.04 20.93 18.01
C SER A 556 10.52 20.86 18.13
N GLU A 557 10.03 20.88 19.36
CA GLU A 557 8.60 20.94 19.69
C GLU A 557 8.18 22.40 19.90
N PHE A 558 7.06 22.77 19.30
CA PHE A 558 6.42 24.08 19.46
C PHE A 558 4.96 23.87 19.82
N THR A 559 4.50 24.50 20.89
CA THR A 559 3.20 24.25 21.50
C THR A 559 2.32 25.48 21.53
N VAL A 560 1.03 25.30 21.35
CA VAL A 560 -0.01 26.34 21.50
C VAL A 560 -1.17 25.82 22.32
N ASP A 561 -1.68 26.67 23.22
CA ASP A 561 -2.94 26.38 23.93
C ASP A 561 -4.13 26.53 22.96
N VAL A 562 -4.93 25.48 22.84
CA VAL A 562 -6.14 25.43 22.01
C VAL A 562 -7.37 25.06 22.84
N SER A 563 -7.25 25.02 24.17
CA SER A 563 -8.24 24.54 25.14
C SER A 563 -9.56 25.29 25.06
N GLU A 564 -9.52 26.62 24.81
CA GLU A 564 -10.74 27.45 24.71
C GLU A 564 -11.73 26.90 23.67
N THR A 565 -11.22 26.34 22.57
CA THR A 565 -12.05 25.76 21.52
C THR A 565 -12.12 24.23 21.65
N VAL A 566 -10.98 23.55 21.76
CA VAL A 566 -10.90 22.09 21.61
C VAL A 566 -11.57 21.35 22.76
N ASP A 567 -11.46 21.86 24.01
CA ASP A 567 -12.09 21.23 25.18
C ASP A 567 -13.63 21.26 25.15
N LYS A 568 -14.21 22.03 24.24
CA LYS A 568 -15.68 22.13 24.03
C LYS A 568 -16.18 21.32 22.86
N LEU A 569 -15.27 20.75 22.02
CA LEU A 569 -15.65 20.02 20.83
C LEU A 569 -16.26 18.66 21.16
N ASN A 570 -17.13 18.23 20.27
CA ASN A 570 -17.72 16.90 20.25
C ASN A 570 -17.57 16.33 18.83
N LYS A 571 -17.56 15.00 18.71
CA LYS A 571 -17.46 14.30 17.42
C LYS A 571 -16.10 14.49 16.74
N LYS A 572 -16.08 14.37 15.43
CA LYS A 572 -14.87 14.39 14.60
C LYS A 572 -14.67 15.76 13.99
N HIS A 573 -13.43 16.22 14.00
CA HIS A 573 -13.00 17.50 13.44
C HIS A 573 -11.68 17.37 12.70
N ALA A 574 -11.55 18.11 11.61
CA ALA A 574 -10.31 18.24 10.85
C ALA A 574 -9.41 19.36 11.42
N ILE A 575 -8.11 19.15 11.34
CA ILE A 575 -7.09 20.13 11.74
C ILE A 575 -6.25 20.47 10.51
N TYR A 576 -6.09 21.78 10.27
CA TYR A 576 -5.28 22.31 9.18
C TYR A 576 -4.20 23.24 9.73
N LEU A 577 -2.99 23.09 9.22
CA LEU A 577 -1.84 23.91 9.51
C LEU A 577 -1.55 24.76 8.29
N VAL A 578 -1.60 26.08 8.41
CA VAL A 578 -1.30 27.02 7.32
C VAL A 578 -0.02 27.77 7.62
N ALA A 579 1.01 27.57 6.80
CA ALA A 579 2.29 28.24 6.93
C ALA A 579 2.20 29.71 6.53
N ASP A 580 2.79 30.59 7.32
CA ASP A 580 2.78 32.06 7.11
C ASP A 580 4.18 32.65 7.37
N GLY A 581 4.85 33.13 6.32
CA GLY A 581 6.19 33.64 6.42
C GLY A 581 6.71 34.29 5.13
N ASP A 582 8.01 34.30 4.93
CA ASP A 582 8.63 34.88 3.74
C ASP A 582 8.33 34.03 2.49
N GLU A 583 7.68 34.59 1.50
CA GLU A 583 7.24 33.88 0.27
C GLU A 583 8.38 33.24 -0.54
N LYS A 584 9.62 33.73 -0.36
CA LYS A 584 10.79 33.26 -1.12
C LYS A 584 11.60 32.17 -0.43
N LYS A 585 11.16 31.70 0.76
CA LYS A 585 11.95 30.79 1.59
C LYS A 585 11.18 29.49 1.91
N GLU A 586 11.96 28.44 2.02
CA GLU A 586 11.50 27.22 2.72
C GLU A 586 11.51 27.56 4.23
N LEU A 587 10.38 27.36 4.87
CA LEU A 587 10.18 27.74 6.26
C LEU A 587 10.59 26.63 7.22
N PHE A 588 10.11 25.39 6.95
CA PHE A 588 10.38 24.25 7.82
C PHE A 588 10.18 22.89 7.12
N ASP A 589 10.73 21.85 7.74
CA ASP A 589 10.29 20.48 7.54
C ASP A 589 9.32 20.12 8.65
N PHE A 590 8.14 19.59 8.30
CA PHE A 590 7.14 19.17 9.26
C PHE A 590 7.31 17.70 9.61
N ILE A 591 7.40 17.39 10.89
CA ILE A 591 7.75 16.06 11.41
C ILE A 591 6.52 15.33 11.92
N GLY A 592 5.64 16.05 12.62
CA GLY A 592 4.42 15.46 13.15
C GLY A 592 3.74 16.37 14.16
N LEU A 593 2.63 15.88 14.69
CA LEU A 593 1.81 16.59 15.67
C LEU A 593 1.16 15.66 16.68
N GLY A 594 0.57 16.26 17.68
CA GLY A 594 -0.35 15.62 18.60
C GLY A 594 -0.84 16.60 19.67
N PHE A 595 -1.86 16.20 20.39
CA PHE A 595 -2.44 17.02 21.45
C PHE A 595 -2.06 16.48 22.82
N SER A 596 -1.76 17.36 23.73
CA SER A 596 -1.59 17.05 25.15
C SER A 596 -2.74 17.65 25.96
N SER A 597 -3.09 17.01 27.06
CA SER A 597 -4.02 17.53 28.05
C SER A 597 -3.37 17.54 29.42
N LYS A 598 -4.06 18.11 30.41
CA LYS A 598 -3.58 18.08 31.81
C LYS A 598 -3.18 16.70 32.28
N ASP A 599 -3.90 15.66 31.81
CA ASP A 599 -3.74 14.28 32.30
C ASP A 599 -2.90 13.41 31.35
N LYS A 600 -2.58 13.88 30.15
CA LYS A 600 -1.87 13.10 29.14
C LYS A 600 -0.95 13.98 28.29
N THR A 601 0.33 13.77 28.43
CA THR A 601 1.36 14.42 27.61
C THR A 601 1.77 13.49 26.47
N ILE A 602 1.85 14.03 25.26
CA ILE A 602 2.41 13.29 24.13
C ILE A 602 3.92 13.44 24.10
N THR A 603 4.58 12.44 23.57
CA THR A 603 6.01 12.49 23.25
C THR A 603 6.25 11.94 21.86
N ARG A 604 7.16 12.58 21.11
CA ARG A 604 7.63 12.02 19.87
C ARG A 604 8.39 10.72 20.15
N PRO A 605 8.10 9.61 19.46
CA PRO A 605 8.87 8.37 19.61
C PRO A 605 10.36 8.60 19.32
N THR A 606 11.22 7.97 20.12
CA THR A 606 12.66 7.94 19.91
C THR A 606 13.07 6.60 19.34
N ILE A 607 13.96 6.60 18.35
CA ILE A 607 14.51 5.39 17.76
C ILE A 607 15.62 4.86 18.67
N PRO A 608 15.64 3.56 18.98
CA PRO A 608 16.76 2.96 19.71
C PRO A 608 18.07 3.11 18.94
N SER A 609 19.13 3.51 19.58
CA SER A 609 20.47 3.47 19.00
C SER A 609 21.15 2.13 19.27
N VAL A 610 21.94 1.68 18.31
CA VAL A 610 22.70 0.43 18.38
C VAL A 610 24.15 0.68 17.99
N THR A 611 25.06 -0.08 18.58
CA THR A 611 26.48 -0.03 18.26
C THR A 611 27.02 -1.43 18.12
N ILE A 612 27.78 -1.69 17.06
CA ILE A 612 28.50 -2.95 16.83
C ILE A 612 30.00 -2.69 17.02
N TYR A 613 30.66 -3.59 17.70
CA TYR A 613 32.11 -3.53 17.92
C TYR A 613 32.75 -4.75 17.27
N VAL A 614 33.90 -4.52 16.62
CA VAL A 614 34.80 -5.57 16.14
C VAL A 614 36.11 -5.40 16.89
N ASP A 615 36.52 -6.43 17.65
CA ASP A 615 37.68 -6.42 18.54
C ASP A 615 37.70 -5.23 19.54
N GLY A 616 36.51 -4.89 20.06
CA GLY A 616 36.30 -3.78 21.00
C GLY A 616 36.30 -2.39 20.38
N LYS A 617 36.50 -2.25 19.06
CA LYS A 617 36.40 -0.99 18.35
C LYS A 617 35.03 -0.85 17.69
N ALA A 618 34.31 0.24 17.97
CA ALA A 618 33.04 0.55 17.32
C ALA A 618 33.25 0.71 15.80
N ILE A 619 32.35 0.14 15.02
CA ILE A 619 32.32 0.30 13.57
C ILE A 619 31.20 1.26 13.17
N GLU A 620 31.38 1.92 12.03
CA GLU A 620 30.33 2.71 11.41
C GLU A 620 29.27 1.78 10.81
N LEU A 621 28.01 2.01 11.13
CA LEU A 621 26.90 1.22 10.61
C LEU A 621 26.32 1.88 9.37
N PRO A 622 25.90 1.09 8.36
CA PRO A 622 25.25 1.63 7.19
C PRO A 622 23.91 2.27 7.57
N GLU A 623 23.64 3.45 7.05
CA GLU A 623 22.37 4.17 7.27
C GLU A 623 21.21 3.51 6.54
N LEU A 624 21.49 2.84 5.43
CA LEU A 624 20.48 2.26 4.56
C LEU A 624 20.55 0.73 4.56
N PRO A 625 19.39 0.06 4.60
CA PRO A 625 19.34 -1.40 4.42
C PRO A 625 19.81 -1.79 3.02
N VAL A 626 20.34 -3.02 2.90
CA VAL A 626 20.59 -3.63 1.62
C VAL A 626 19.24 -3.88 0.95
N ARG A 627 19.05 -3.29 -0.20
CA ARG A 627 17.82 -3.44 -0.97
C ARG A 627 17.85 -4.71 -1.80
N ALA A 628 16.68 -5.28 -1.98
CA ALA A 628 16.42 -6.19 -3.08
C ALA A 628 16.58 -5.41 -4.40
N THR A 629 17.79 -5.26 -4.89
CA THR A 629 18.04 -4.80 -6.25
C THR A 629 18.34 -6.01 -7.11
N ASN A 630 17.38 -6.35 -7.94
CA ASN A 630 17.47 -7.04 -9.24
C ASN A 630 18.31 -8.31 -9.39
N SER A 631 19.33 -8.57 -8.61
CA SER A 631 20.23 -9.71 -8.81
C SER A 631 20.52 -10.54 -7.56
N ASN A 632 20.23 -10.01 -6.38
CA ASN A 632 20.74 -10.61 -5.14
C ASN A 632 19.66 -11.25 -4.24
N GLY A 633 18.45 -11.43 -4.76
CA GLY A 633 17.34 -12.00 -4.00
C GLY A 633 16.48 -10.96 -3.29
N ILE A 634 15.49 -11.45 -2.55
CA ILE A 634 14.54 -10.61 -1.82
C ILE A 634 15.16 -10.31 -0.47
N LEU A 635 15.67 -9.10 -0.34
CA LEU A 635 16.17 -8.59 0.93
C LEU A 635 15.10 -7.64 1.53
N GLY A 636 14.69 -7.92 2.75
CA GLY A 636 13.80 -7.03 3.48
C GLY A 636 14.49 -5.71 3.86
N TYR A 637 13.70 -4.71 4.25
CA TYR A 637 14.20 -3.42 4.77
C TYR A 637 14.96 -3.56 6.11
N ASP A 638 15.09 -4.75 6.60
CA ASP A 638 15.70 -5.14 7.87
C ASP A 638 17.11 -5.73 7.74
N GLN A 639 17.63 -5.86 6.49
CA GLN A 639 18.97 -6.40 6.23
C GLN A 639 19.97 -5.28 5.93
N TYR A 640 21.12 -5.31 6.61
CA TYR A 640 22.21 -4.36 6.47
C TYR A 640 23.50 -5.12 6.23
N GLU A 641 24.37 -4.59 5.37
CA GLU A 641 25.71 -5.17 5.12
C GLU A 641 26.77 -4.12 5.35
N THR A 642 27.87 -4.53 5.99
CA THR A 642 29.06 -3.71 6.15
C THR A 642 30.31 -4.55 5.99
N ILE A 643 31.34 -3.98 5.41
CA ILE A 643 32.65 -4.62 5.26
C ILE A 643 33.61 -3.97 6.25
N VAL A 644 34.21 -4.78 7.12
CA VAL A 644 35.20 -4.34 8.08
C VAL A 644 36.58 -4.74 7.61
N GLU A 645 37.42 -3.74 7.32
CA GLU A 645 38.84 -4.00 6.97
C GLU A 645 39.63 -4.44 8.19
N LEU A 646 40.32 -5.56 8.07
CA LEU A 646 41.19 -6.09 9.11
C LEU A 646 42.66 -5.79 8.79
N GLN A 647 43.50 -5.74 9.83
CA GLN A 647 44.93 -5.54 9.66
C GLN A 647 45.54 -6.66 8.78
N PRO A 648 46.39 -6.32 7.79
CA PRO A 648 47.10 -7.31 6.96
C PRO A 648 47.84 -8.33 7.81
N GLY A 649 47.82 -9.62 7.39
CA GLY A 649 48.50 -10.71 8.08
C GLY A 649 47.83 -11.23 9.36
N ARG A 650 46.63 -10.78 9.66
CA ARG A 650 45.85 -11.28 10.80
C ARG A 650 45.52 -12.76 10.65
N THR A 651 45.76 -13.55 11.71
CA THR A 651 45.47 -15.00 11.77
C THR A 651 44.33 -15.32 12.74
N LYS A 652 43.98 -14.42 13.66
CA LYS A 652 42.91 -14.63 14.64
C LYS A 652 41.57 -14.11 14.12
N THR A 653 40.56 -14.94 14.26
CA THR A 653 39.18 -14.55 13.96
C THR A 653 38.76 -13.31 14.77
N PRO A 654 38.12 -12.28 14.16
CA PRO A 654 37.65 -11.12 14.89
C PRO A 654 36.52 -11.48 15.86
N ILE A 655 36.44 -10.76 16.97
CA ILE A 655 35.41 -10.93 17.99
C ILE A 655 34.40 -9.80 17.80
N ILE A 656 33.14 -10.15 17.61
CA ILE A 656 32.05 -9.21 17.46
C ILE A 656 31.26 -9.09 18.77
N SER A 657 30.98 -7.88 19.19
CA SER A 657 30.02 -7.57 20.27
C SER A 657 29.10 -6.44 19.87
N ALA A 658 27.95 -6.32 20.52
CA ALA A 658 26.95 -5.31 20.17
C ALA A 658 26.18 -4.82 21.41
N LEU A 659 25.78 -3.56 21.39
CA LEU A 659 25.03 -2.89 22.44
C LEU A 659 23.88 -2.08 21.87
N SER A 660 22.86 -1.83 22.71
CA SER A 660 21.82 -0.85 22.47
C SER A 660 21.63 0.04 23.69
N ASN A 661 21.21 1.28 23.47
CA ASN A 661 20.81 2.19 24.54
C ASN A 661 19.40 1.90 25.09
N ASN A 662 18.66 1.01 24.47
CA ASN A 662 17.30 0.67 24.86
C ASN A 662 17.27 -0.68 25.61
N PRO A 663 16.75 -0.72 26.85
CA PRO A 663 16.72 -1.95 27.65
C PRO A 663 15.81 -3.04 27.08
N ASP A 664 14.81 -2.69 26.25
CA ASP A 664 13.89 -3.65 25.64
C ASP A 664 14.50 -4.31 24.38
N MET A 665 15.71 -3.91 23.98
CA MET A 665 16.39 -4.44 22.83
C MET A 665 16.97 -5.84 23.12
N LYS A 666 16.55 -6.84 22.35
CA LYS A 666 17.19 -8.17 22.36
C LYS A 666 18.30 -8.18 21.32
N VAL A 667 19.51 -8.55 21.75
CA VAL A 667 20.71 -8.59 20.89
C VAL A 667 21.17 -10.02 20.75
N GLN A 668 21.39 -10.48 19.53
CA GLN A 668 22.00 -11.78 19.20
C GLN A 668 23.23 -11.55 18.33
N VAL A 669 24.35 -12.17 18.69
CA VAL A 669 25.59 -12.09 17.92
C VAL A 669 26.00 -13.50 17.50
N ILE A 670 26.23 -13.69 16.20
CA ILE A 670 26.81 -14.91 15.62
C ILE A 670 28.21 -14.56 15.17
N GLN A 671 29.20 -15.18 15.78
CA GLN A 671 30.61 -14.92 15.50
C GLN A 671 31.01 -15.47 14.12
N PRO A 672 31.94 -14.82 13.41
CA PRO A 672 32.54 -15.41 12.20
C PRO A 672 33.36 -16.65 12.53
N ASN A 673 33.36 -17.64 11.65
CA ASN A 673 34.09 -18.88 11.84
C ASN A 673 35.56 -18.79 11.38
N THR A 674 35.91 -17.81 10.59
CA THR A 674 37.25 -17.57 10.03
C THR A 674 37.59 -16.09 10.04
N VAL A 675 38.87 -15.75 9.79
CA VAL A 675 39.32 -14.35 9.73
C VAL A 675 38.57 -13.53 8.69
N LEU A 676 38.28 -14.12 7.53
CA LEU A 676 37.52 -13.51 6.44
C LEU A 676 36.06 -14.00 6.44
N GLY A 677 35.59 -14.54 7.56
CA GLY A 677 34.25 -15.07 7.68
C GLY A 677 33.21 -13.99 7.90
N LYS A 678 31.94 -14.35 7.66
CA LYS A 678 30.78 -13.51 7.90
C LYS A 678 30.35 -13.62 9.37
N GLY A 679 30.21 -12.48 10.04
CA GLY A 679 29.55 -12.37 11.34
C GLY A 679 28.14 -11.82 11.17
N ILE A 680 27.24 -12.11 12.09
CA ILE A 680 25.85 -11.64 12.04
C ILE A 680 25.47 -11.04 13.39
N VAL A 681 24.88 -9.84 13.37
CA VAL A 681 24.31 -9.22 14.57
C VAL A 681 22.82 -8.94 14.30
N LYS A 682 21.96 -9.50 15.16
CA LYS A 682 20.52 -9.26 15.11
C LYS A 682 20.09 -8.41 16.32
N PHE A 683 19.40 -7.30 16.04
CA PHE A 683 18.78 -6.45 17.04
C PHE A 683 17.25 -6.56 16.89
N ASN A 684 16.58 -7.06 17.91
CA ASN A 684 15.11 -7.19 17.92
C ASN A 684 14.52 -6.17 18.89
N TYR A 685 13.79 -5.20 18.36
CA TYR A 685 13.04 -4.20 19.10
C TYR A 685 11.54 -4.38 18.81
N LYS A 686 10.78 -4.74 19.84
CA LYS A 686 9.32 -4.94 19.74
C LYS A 686 8.89 -5.88 18.60
N GLY A 687 9.65 -6.95 18.39
CA GLY A 687 9.39 -7.92 17.33
C GLY A 687 9.97 -7.58 15.97
N MET A 688 10.41 -6.35 15.74
CA MET A 688 11.07 -5.95 14.49
C MET A 688 12.57 -6.15 14.59
N VAL A 689 13.12 -6.98 13.71
CA VAL A 689 14.52 -7.40 13.71
C VAL A 689 15.29 -6.67 12.63
N LYS A 690 16.38 -6.01 13.00
CA LYS A 690 17.42 -5.56 12.06
C LYS A 690 18.58 -6.53 12.11
N THR A 691 19.03 -6.97 10.97
CA THR A 691 20.16 -7.90 10.81
C THR A 691 21.32 -7.21 10.11
N TYR A 692 22.47 -7.17 10.75
CA TYR A 692 23.72 -6.64 10.21
C TYR A 692 24.67 -7.81 9.89
N ASN A 693 25.11 -7.88 8.64
CA ASN A 693 25.96 -8.93 8.09
C ASN A 693 27.36 -8.44 7.78
#